data_7a0c9421736558e43c161ced3d8a91dc
#
_entry.id   7a0c9421736558e43c161ced3d8a91dc
#
_cell.length_a   1.000
_cell.length_b   1.000
_cell.length_c   1.000
_cell.angle_alpha   90.00
_cell.angle_beta   90.00
_cell.angle_gamma   90.00
#
_symmetry.space_group_name_H-M   'P 1'
#
loop_
_entity.id
_entity.type
_entity.pdbx_description
1 polymer ?
#
loop_
_entity_poly.entity_id
_entity_poly.type
_entity_poly.pdbx_seq_one_letter_code
_entity_poly.pdbx_strand_id
1 'polypeptide(L)'
;MANTNQLNSELLSELTEEERSLVLKTLSDLSKGNSKGYKELIYEDYDEIPVDVETFLYDKNYLGNGLINAEGKFTVFPYWVKTLKKIFPNNIDTAYNTLILTGGIGLGKSFMAVLCIAYLLHRMLCLKDPYLHYGLQPIDKITFSFINVTIDAAKGVGWDKIQQLFQSSPWFMSHGKVSGRSEIIWTPDKRIELVVGSSNNVIIGRALYANFTDEVNFGAMTSDVEKIKAKQKHLISQVDARMQSRFMKGTYLPTLNIIASSKSSDQSFLDTYIEMKKKNESKTTLIIDEPQWVIRTDKDSKEKFYVAVGNKFLASEILPLNASEALADEYRAKGYQLLKVPIGYYETFNDNVELALTDIAGISTTSALKYISGVRLNEIKTDNYTNLFNRDVIEVGTGDDLQYSNFFDLSKVSVKDKGKPLYVHLDMSKTGDKTGIAGVWIDGKKPSSDGEASREAYYKAAFSVSIKAPKGYEISFEKNRNFVRWLKKQGFNIKAVSCDTYQSAQIQQQLRSDGFEVKTLSVDRLESVPGTNQKVCLPYAYFKTAIYEKRLILYNKCDLLTDEIIGLEKEPDGHIEHPMGGTQGSKDQVDALCGSIYSASLNIDDYSYNYGEDVTSILENNTAGEENIRQQISVAFEQSLQSMFTPDSVKEAYSEDQNNFVDFGNGKATPYTGSVYSNDGILIW
;
A
#
# COMPACT_ATOMS: atom_id res chain seq x y z
N MET A 1 -34.87 32.38 11.78
CA MET A 1 -34.52 33.73 12.28
C MET A 1 -35.17 34.09 13.64
N ALA A 2 -36.35 33.58 14.03
CA ALA A 2 -36.97 33.90 15.33
C ALA A 2 -36.29 33.21 16.53
N ASN A 3 -35.76 31.97 16.38
CA ASN A 3 -35.12 31.25 17.49
C ASN A 3 -33.72 31.76 17.89
N THR A 4 -33.01 32.41 16.99
CA THR A 4 -31.65 32.94 17.28
C THR A 4 -31.70 34.17 18.19
N ASN A 5 -32.77 34.99 18.10
CA ASN A 5 -32.89 36.17 18.91
C ASN A 5 -33.34 35.87 20.36
N GLN A 6 -34.06 34.76 20.60
CA GLN A 6 -34.44 34.31 21.95
C GLN A 6 -33.26 33.65 22.69
N LEU A 7 -32.48 32.78 22.01
CA LEU A 7 -31.27 32.20 22.61
C LEU A 7 -30.24 33.28 22.99
N ASN A 8 -30.09 34.34 22.18
CA ASN A 8 -29.18 35.44 22.46
C ASN A 8 -29.65 36.30 23.67
N SER A 9 -30.94 36.39 23.93
CA SER A 9 -31.45 37.16 25.09
C SER A 9 -31.33 36.40 26.42
N GLU A 10 -31.45 35.08 26.41
CA GLU A 10 -31.25 34.21 27.59
C GLU A 10 -29.80 34.15 28.01
N LEU A 11 -28.88 33.92 27.06
CA LEU A 11 -27.43 33.92 27.32
C LEU A 11 -26.93 35.27 27.84
N LEU A 12 -27.45 36.38 27.31
CA LEU A 12 -27.07 37.71 27.80
C LEU A 12 -27.67 38.02 29.17
N SER A 13 -28.74 37.34 29.62
CA SER A 13 -29.32 37.54 30.93
C SER A 13 -28.56 36.87 32.09
N GLU A 14 -27.75 35.89 31.77
CA GLU A 14 -26.86 35.17 32.74
C GLU A 14 -25.57 35.93 33.02
N LEU A 15 -25.22 36.96 32.22
CA LEU A 15 -24.00 37.76 32.37
C LEU A 15 -24.23 38.92 33.34
N THR A 16 -23.19 39.29 34.06
CA THR A 16 -23.15 40.52 34.86
C THR A 16 -23.34 41.75 33.93
N GLU A 17 -23.69 42.89 34.48
CA GLU A 17 -23.86 44.13 33.69
C GLU A 17 -22.57 44.56 32.98
N GLU A 18 -21.41 44.33 33.60
CA GLU A 18 -20.09 44.61 33.02
C GLU A 18 -19.77 43.67 31.85
N GLU A 19 -19.97 42.35 32.03
CA GLU A 19 -19.77 41.36 30.97
C GLU A 19 -20.72 41.58 29.78
N ARG A 20 -22.01 41.89 30.07
CA ARG A 20 -22.99 42.21 29.05
C ARG A 20 -22.59 43.43 28.24
N SER A 21 -22.15 44.51 28.90
CA SER A 21 -21.68 45.74 28.26
C SER A 21 -20.47 45.48 27.36
N LEU A 22 -19.52 44.63 27.82
CA LEU A 22 -18.33 44.25 27.08
C LEU A 22 -18.68 43.41 25.83
N VAL A 23 -19.55 42.42 25.97
CA VAL A 23 -20.04 41.60 24.84
C VAL A 23 -20.76 42.44 23.80
N LEU A 24 -21.68 43.31 24.20
CA LEU A 24 -22.42 44.18 23.28
C LEU A 24 -21.51 45.18 22.55
N LYS A 25 -20.53 45.76 23.25
CA LYS A 25 -19.51 46.62 22.65
C LYS A 25 -18.67 45.86 21.64
N THR A 26 -18.21 44.64 21.99
CA THR A 26 -17.42 43.75 21.11
C THR A 26 -18.19 43.37 19.84
N LEU A 27 -19.48 43.02 19.96
CA LEU A 27 -20.35 42.71 18.82
C LEU A 27 -20.56 43.95 17.91
N SER A 28 -20.70 45.12 18.52
CA SER A 28 -20.79 46.40 17.77
C SER A 28 -19.47 46.70 17.04
N ASP A 29 -18.34 46.46 17.66
CA ASP A 29 -17.03 46.70 17.05
C ASP A 29 -16.76 45.69 15.91
N LEU A 30 -17.12 44.43 16.09
CA LEU A 30 -17.02 43.39 15.05
C LEU A 30 -17.90 43.73 13.84
N SER A 31 -19.11 44.26 14.07
CA SER A 31 -20.02 44.70 13.00
C SER A 31 -19.44 45.84 12.17
N LYS A 32 -18.54 46.65 12.74
CA LYS A 32 -17.79 47.74 12.10
C LYS A 32 -16.43 47.30 11.53
N GLY A 33 -16.12 45.99 11.56
CA GLY A 33 -14.84 45.47 11.10
C GLY A 33 -13.67 45.65 12.09
N ASN A 34 -13.92 46.06 13.32
CA ASN A 34 -12.92 46.23 14.37
C ASN A 34 -12.89 44.99 15.28
N SER A 35 -11.84 44.17 15.16
CA SER A 35 -11.67 42.93 15.94
C SER A 35 -10.95 43.13 17.28
N LYS A 36 -10.63 44.37 17.69
CA LYS A 36 -9.81 44.61 18.88
C LYS A 36 -10.50 44.15 20.16
N GLY A 37 -11.78 44.55 20.38
CA GLY A 37 -12.54 44.14 21.57
C GLY A 37 -12.79 42.63 21.64
N TYR A 38 -12.95 41.93 20.49
CA TYR A 38 -13.06 40.49 20.42
C TYR A 38 -11.78 39.78 20.89
N LYS A 39 -10.62 40.29 20.50
CA LYS A 39 -9.34 39.77 20.98
C LYS A 39 -9.15 39.97 22.49
N GLU A 40 -9.53 41.11 23.01
CA GLU A 40 -9.46 41.38 24.45
C GLU A 40 -10.32 40.38 25.25
N LEU A 41 -11.53 40.09 24.77
CA LEU A 41 -12.42 39.10 25.40
C LEU A 41 -11.87 37.67 25.39
N ILE A 42 -11.27 37.23 24.28
CA ILE A 42 -10.66 35.92 24.19
C ILE A 42 -9.43 35.79 25.11
N TYR A 43 -8.66 36.89 25.26
CA TYR A 43 -7.45 36.87 26.08
C TYR A 43 -7.75 36.89 27.60
N GLU A 44 -8.98 37.13 28.02
CA GLU A 44 -9.37 36.98 29.43
C GLU A 44 -9.22 35.59 29.99
N ASP A 45 -9.32 34.55 29.14
CA ASP A 45 -9.10 33.15 29.54
C ASP A 45 -7.64 32.78 29.74
N TYR A 46 -6.70 33.69 29.49
CA TYR A 46 -5.26 33.40 29.51
C TYR A 46 -4.54 34.07 30.67
N ASP A 47 -3.61 33.36 31.32
CA ASP A 47 -2.63 33.91 32.27
C ASP A 47 -1.56 34.72 31.53
N GLU A 48 -1.12 34.21 30.38
CA GLU A 48 -0.25 34.91 29.45
C GLU A 48 -0.70 34.63 27.99
N ILE A 49 -0.59 35.64 27.16
CA ILE A 49 -0.99 35.50 25.77
C ILE A 49 0.00 34.63 25.05
N PRO A 50 -0.44 33.47 24.40
CA PRO A 50 0.46 32.66 23.64
C PRO A 50 1.19 33.47 22.56
N VAL A 51 2.47 33.20 22.37
CA VAL A 51 3.24 33.85 21.30
C VAL A 51 2.89 33.24 19.93
N ASP A 52 3.16 33.98 18.86
CA ASP A 52 3.00 33.47 17.51
C ASP A 52 4.06 32.40 17.15
N VAL A 53 3.83 31.68 16.07
CA VAL A 53 4.70 30.56 15.62
C VAL A 53 6.16 31.01 15.42
N GLU A 54 6.39 32.20 14.86
CA GLU A 54 7.78 32.66 14.62
C GLU A 54 8.50 32.93 15.92
N THR A 55 7.89 33.70 16.82
CA THR A 55 8.42 33.95 18.15
C THR A 55 8.68 32.63 18.89
N PHE A 56 7.71 31.70 18.84
CA PHE A 56 7.85 30.39 19.46
C PHE A 56 9.05 29.58 18.95
N LEU A 57 9.32 29.62 17.64
CA LEU A 57 10.41 28.86 17.04
C LEU A 57 11.77 29.54 17.18
N TYR A 58 11.85 30.88 17.11
CA TYR A 58 13.13 31.58 16.99
C TYR A 58 13.61 32.21 18.29
N ASP A 59 12.71 32.55 19.20
CA ASP A 59 13.12 33.18 20.45
C ASP A 59 13.72 32.13 21.43
N LYS A 60 14.85 32.51 22.02
CA LYS A 60 15.63 31.65 22.94
C LYS A 60 14.89 31.30 24.22
N ASN A 61 13.91 32.10 24.63
CA ASN A 61 13.05 31.80 25.76
C ASN A 61 12.12 30.61 25.49
N TYR A 62 11.72 30.42 24.21
CA TYR A 62 10.88 29.31 23.79
C TYR A 62 11.72 28.16 23.21
N LEU A 63 11.62 27.84 21.91
CA LEU A 63 12.33 26.72 21.32
C LEU A 63 13.67 27.09 20.66
N GLY A 64 13.99 28.38 20.51
CA GLY A 64 15.13 28.83 19.73
C GLY A 64 16.46 28.19 20.11
N ASN A 65 16.73 27.95 21.40
CA ASN A 65 17.94 27.27 21.86
C ASN A 65 18.04 25.81 21.38
N GLY A 66 16.92 25.10 21.32
CA GLY A 66 16.87 23.69 20.90
C GLY A 66 16.81 23.49 19.37
N LEU A 67 16.62 24.57 18.61
CA LEU A 67 16.45 24.54 17.15
C LEU A 67 17.64 25.09 16.37
N ILE A 68 18.76 25.38 17.02
CA ILE A 68 20.02 25.79 16.41
C ILE A 68 21.03 24.66 16.52
N ASN A 69 21.86 24.49 15.48
CA ASN A 69 22.98 23.54 15.51
C ASN A 69 24.23 24.15 16.19
N ALA A 70 25.31 23.36 16.30
CA ALA A 70 26.57 23.81 16.90
C ALA A 70 27.20 25.04 16.20
N GLU A 71 26.84 25.31 14.95
CA GLU A 71 27.30 26.46 14.16
C GLU A 71 26.39 27.70 14.35
N GLY A 72 25.36 27.61 15.18
CA GLY A 72 24.39 28.68 15.40
C GLY A 72 23.34 28.82 14.27
N LYS A 73 23.26 27.84 13.35
CA LYS A 73 22.30 27.85 12.25
C LYS A 73 20.98 27.21 12.68
N PHE A 74 19.87 27.84 12.31
CA PHE A 74 18.52 27.33 12.52
C PHE A 74 18.27 26.05 11.68
N THR A 75 17.74 25.01 12.32
CA THR A 75 17.66 23.65 11.76
C THR A 75 16.32 23.30 11.15
N VAL A 76 15.26 24.09 11.41
CA VAL A 76 13.92 23.82 10.84
C VAL A 76 13.86 24.31 9.40
N PHE A 77 13.47 23.46 8.48
CA PHE A 77 13.34 23.86 7.07
C PHE A 77 12.27 24.96 6.90
N PRO A 78 12.54 25.96 6.03
CA PRO A 78 11.59 27.07 5.79
C PRO A 78 10.20 26.58 5.37
N TYR A 79 10.11 25.47 4.67
CA TYR A 79 8.85 24.83 4.30
C TYR A 79 8.00 24.51 5.55
N TRP A 80 8.62 23.94 6.58
CA TRP A 80 7.92 23.59 7.83
C TRP A 80 7.48 24.82 8.62
N VAL A 81 8.29 25.87 8.64
CA VAL A 81 7.89 27.14 9.27
C VAL A 81 6.65 27.72 8.59
N LYS A 82 6.63 27.74 7.24
CA LYS A 82 5.46 28.16 6.47
C LYS A 82 4.25 27.27 6.71
N THR A 83 4.45 25.97 6.83
CA THR A 83 3.38 25.01 7.11
C THR A 83 2.80 25.20 8.51
N LEU A 84 3.64 25.41 9.53
CA LEU A 84 3.19 25.74 10.88
C LEU A 84 2.33 27.01 10.91
N LYS A 85 2.74 28.06 10.22
CA LYS A 85 1.93 29.29 10.10
C LYS A 85 0.59 29.05 9.38
N LYS A 86 0.54 28.10 8.44
CA LYS A 86 -0.71 27.72 7.78
C LYS A 86 -1.64 26.97 8.73
N ILE A 87 -1.09 26.09 9.59
CA ILE A 87 -1.85 25.36 10.60
C ILE A 87 -2.32 26.27 11.72
N PHE A 88 -1.45 27.17 12.14
CA PHE A 88 -1.67 28.12 13.21
C PHE A 88 -1.61 29.55 12.67
N PRO A 89 -2.71 30.05 12.06
CA PRO A 89 -2.72 31.35 11.39
C PRO A 89 -2.54 32.54 12.35
N ASN A 90 -2.78 32.32 13.63
CA ASN A 90 -2.51 33.23 14.72
C ASN A 90 -2.18 32.45 16.01
N ASN A 91 -1.97 33.15 17.11
CA ASN A 91 -1.57 32.56 18.39
C ASN A 91 -2.69 31.78 19.13
N ILE A 92 -3.91 31.75 18.63
CA ILE A 92 -5.07 31.10 19.28
C ILE A 92 -5.67 30.02 18.38
N ASP A 93 -5.92 30.32 17.10
CA ASP A 93 -6.68 29.46 16.21
C ASP A 93 -5.85 28.33 15.62
N THR A 94 -6.53 27.21 15.36
CA THR A 94 -6.02 26.08 14.60
C THR A 94 -6.88 25.92 13.34
N ALA A 95 -6.29 26.10 12.16
CA ALA A 95 -7.03 26.11 10.89
C ALA A 95 -7.43 24.71 10.42
N TYR A 96 -6.73 23.67 10.86
CA TYR A 96 -6.97 22.29 10.48
C TYR A 96 -7.03 21.40 11.71
N ASN A 97 -7.93 20.42 11.72
CA ASN A 97 -8.02 19.43 12.80
C ASN A 97 -7.35 18.10 12.46
N THR A 98 -6.96 17.90 11.20
CA THR A 98 -6.21 16.73 10.74
C THR A 98 -5.02 17.16 9.89
N LEU A 99 -3.84 16.67 10.23
CA LEU A 99 -2.61 16.86 9.47
C LEU A 99 -2.08 15.50 9.01
N ILE A 100 -1.94 15.31 7.71
CA ILE A 100 -1.37 14.10 7.11
C ILE A 100 0.00 14.44 6.54
N LEU A 101 1.03 13.73 7.02
CA LEU A 101 2.43 13.91 6.63
C LEU A 101 2.93 12.64 5.94
N THR A 102 3.15 12.71 4.64
CA THR A 102 3.72 11.61 3.85
C THR A 102 4.73 12.14 2.85
N GLY A 103 5.16 11.33 1.88
CA GLY A 103 6.18 11.71 0.90
C GLY A 103 7.52 11.05 1.20
N GLY A 104 8.61 11.60 0.67
CA GLY A 104 9.96 11.05 0.77
C GLY A 104 10.45 10.80 2.21
N ILE A 105 11.50 10.02 2.34
CA ILE A 105 12.19 9.76 3.62
C ILE A 105 13.07 10.97 3.99
N GLY A 106 13.28 11.20 5.29
CA GLY A 106 14.19 12.26 5.77
C GLY A 106 13.66 13.69 5.64
N LEU A 107 12.35 13.87 5.41
CA LEU A 107 11.68 15.18 5.32
C LEU A 107 11.54 15.90 6.67
N GLY A 108 11.73 15.18 7.77
CA GLY A 108 11.45 15.71 9.10
C GLY A 108 9.97 15.66 9.51
N LYS A 109 9.18 14.75 8.92
CA LYS A 109 7.74 14.56 9.22
C LYS A 109 7.45 14.44 10.72
N SER A 110 8.14 13.53 11.39
CA SER A 110 7.96 13.29 12.83
C SER A 110 8.43 14.49 13.65
N PHE A 111 9.46 15.22 13.22
CA PHE A 111 9.89 16.44 13.88
C PHE A 111 8.88 17.57 13.73
N MET A 112 8.28 17.73 12.55
CA MET A 112 7.18 18.66 12.32
C MET A 112 5.98 18.38 13.25
N ALA A 113 5.63 17.09 13.43
CA ALA A 113 4.59 16.68 14.36
C ALA A 113 4.92 17.08 15.81
N VAL A 114 6.17 16.87 16.23
CA VAL A 114 6.66 17.29 17.55
C VAL A 114 6.54 18.81 17.75
N LEU A 115 6.88 19.60 16.73
CA LEU A 115 6.73 21.08 16.80
C LEU A 115 5.26 21.50 16.92
N CYS A 116 4.35 20.86 16.19
CA CYS A 116 2.91 21.10 16.31
C CYS A 116 2.41 20.81 17.73
N ILE A 117 2.80 19.67 18.29
CA ILE A 117 2.40 19.28 19.66
C ILE A 117 2.99 20.23 20.68
N ALA A 118 4.26 20.63 20.55
CA ALA A 118 4.89 21.59 21.43
C ALA A 118 4.18 22.95 21.41
N TYR A 119 3.79 23.43 20.22
CA TYR A 119 3.07 24.71 20.11
C TYR A 119 1.65 24.63 20.69
N LEU A 120 0.94 23.54 20.46
CA LEU A 120 -0.38 23.33 21.08
C LEU A 120 -0.30 23.21 22.59
N LEU A 121 0.75 22.57 23.11
CA LEU A 121 0.98 22.50 24.56
C LEU A 121 1.33 23.88 25.14
N HIS A 122 2.17 24.66 24.45
CA HIS A 122 2.42 26.05 24.83
C HIS A 122 1.11 26.83 24.97
N ARG A 123 0.25 26.79 23.95
CA ARG A 123 -1.06 27.46 24.00
C ARG A 123 -1.96 26.99 25.14
N MET A 124 -1.94 25.67 25.42
CA MET A 124 -2.72 25.08 26.52
C MET A 124 -2.22 25.53 27.90
N LEU A 125 -0.91 25.65 28.06
CA LEU A 125 -0.28 26.09 29.32
C LEU A 125 -0.49 27.57 29.59
N CYS A 126 -0.71 28.38 28.57
CA CYS A 126 -1.03 29.80 28.71
C CYS A 126 -2.45 30.06 29.26
N LEU A 127 -3.37 29.08 29.18
CA LEU A 127 -4.73 29.22 29.72
C LEU A 127 -4.73 29.27 31.25
N LYS A 128 -5.55 30.16 31.86
CA LYS A 128 -5.79 30.18 33.31
C LYS A 128 -6.35 28.86 33.81
N ASP A 129 -7.47 28.45 33.20
CA ASP A 129 -8.15 27.21 33.50
C ASP A 129 -8.55 26.50 32.19
N PRO A 130 -7.77 25.52 31.72
CA PRO A 130 -8.11 24.77 30.51
C PRO A 130 -9.45 24.01 30.59
N TYR A 131 -9.86 23.59 31.79
CA TYR A 131 -11.10 22.84 31.99
C TYR A 131 -12.32 23.72 31.83
N LEU A 132 -12.27 24.90 32.45
CA LEU A 132 -13.34 25.91 32.27
C LEU A 132 -13.41 26.36 30.83
N HIS A 133 -12.27 26.66 30.21
CA HIS A 133 -12.20 27.10 28.83
C HIS A 133 -12.81 26.10 27.85
N TYR A 134 -12.59 24.78 28.02
CA TYR A 134 -13.15 23.74 27.17
C TYR A 134 -14.42 23.07 27.71
N GLY A 135 -14.92 23.45 28.89
CA GLY A 135 -16.10 22.85 29.51
C GLY A 135 -15.89 21.39 29.94
N LEU A 136 -14.67 21.06 30.37
CA LEU A 136 -14.30 19.70 30.80
C LEU A 136 -14.53 19.53 32.31
N GLN A 137 -14.66 18.27 32.73
CA GLN A 137 -14.71 17.95 34.16
C GLN A 137 -13.32 18.12 34.78
N PRO A 138 -13.20 18.75 35.97
CA PRO A 138 -11.91 18.96 36.62
C PRO A 138 -11.14 17.68 36.98
N ILE A 139 -11.80 16.52 36.97
CA ILE A 139 -11.19 15.21 37.21
C ILE A 139 -10.57 14.59 35.97
N ASP A 140 -10.92 15.06 34.75
CA ASP A 140 -10.35 14.60 33.51
C ASP A 140 -8.86 14.97 33.41
N LYS A 141 -8.10 14.29 32.56
CA LYS A 141 -6.76 14.68 32.17
C LYS A 141 -6.76 15.12 30.72
N ILE A 142 -6.23 16.31 30.43
CA ILE A 142 -6.03 16.77 29.05
C ILE A 142 -4.78 16.10 28.52
N THR A 143 -4.93 15.30 27.47
CA THR A 143 -3.91 14.40 26.97
C THR A 143 -3.37 14.79 25.61
N PHE A 144 -2.06 14.74 25.47
CA PHE A 144 -1.31 14.79 24.21
C PHE A 144 -0.68 13.41 24.02
N SER A 145 -0.91 12.75 22.89
CA SER A 145 -0.47 11.36 22.68
C SER A 145 0.49 11.22 21.51
N PHE A 146 1.45 10.32 21.70
CA PHE A 146 2.37 9.82 20.67
C PHE A 146 2.13 8.32 20.50
N ILE A 147 1.71 7.89 19.34
CA ILE A 147 1.42 6.49 19.01
C ILE A 147 2.31 6.05 17.87
N ASN A 148 2.95 4.89 18.00
CA ASN A 148 3.73 4.26 16.95
C ASN A 148 3.49 2.74 16.97
N VAL A 149 4.02 2.01 16.02
CA VAL A 149 3.92 0.55 15.91
C VAL A 149 4.39 -0.15 17.19
N THR A 150 5.44 0.35 17.81
CA THR A 150 5.95 -0.10 19.12
C THR A 150 6.09 1.06 20.10
N ILE A 151 6.08 0.75 21.40
CA ILE A 151 6.28 1.76 22.45
C ILE A 151 7.70 2.37 22.36
N ASP A 152 8.71 1.56 22.03
CA ASP A 152 10.09 2.04 21.93
C ASP A 152 10.28 2.98 20.74
N ALA A 153 9.62 2.68 19.60
CA ALA A 153 9.59 3.60 18.47
C ALA A 153 8.85 4.91 18.82
N ALA A 154 7.73 4.85 19.54
CA ALA A 154 7.01 6.04 20.01
C ALA A 154 7.87 6.90 20.94
N LYS A 155 8.68 6.27 21.82
CA LYS A 155 9.63 6.98 22.69
C LYS A 155 10.73 7.65 21.88
N GLY A 156 11.46 6.92 21.03
CA GLY A 156 12.60 7.46 20.30
C GLY A 156 12.22 8.56 19.31
N VAL A 157 11.08 8.42 18.62
CA VAL A 157 10.65 9.37 17.60
C VAL A 157 9.97 10.61 18.17
N GLY A 158 9.11 10.46 19.16
CA GLY A 158 8.31 11.55 19.72
C GLY A 158 8.82 12.04 21.06
N TRP A 159 8.92 11.13 22.04
CA TRP A 159 9.22 11.46 23.43
C TRP A 159 10.59 12.08 23.62
N ASP A 160 11.64 11.45 23.12
CA ASP A 160 13.02 11.92 23.34
C ASP A 160 13.24 13.31 22.71
N LYS A 161 12.66 13.52 21.52
CA LYS A 161 12.77 14.81 20.83
C LYS A 161 12.04 15.93 21.57
N ILE A 162 10.81 15.69 22.01
CA ILE A 162 10.03 16.71 22.71
C ILE A 162 10.66 17.01 24.08
N GLN A 163 11.19 15.98 24.76
CA GLN A 163 11.88 16.13 26.04
C GLN A 163 13.13 17.02 25.89
N GLN A 164 13.96 16.78 24.87
CA GLN A 164 15.13 17.60 24.58
C GLN A 164 14.76 19.07 24.28
N LEU A 165 13.72 19.28 23.47
CA LEU A 165 13.21 20.63 23.16
C LEU A 165 12.77 21.34 24.43
N PHE A 166 12.03 20.68 25.30
CA PHE A 166 11.55 21.29 26.55
C PHE A 166 12.66 21.59 27.53
N GLN A 167 13.66 20.72 27.65
CA GLN A 167 14.83 20.95 28.48
C GLN A 167 15.67 22.12 27.98
N SER A 168 15.68 22.41 26.69
CA SER A 168 16.39 23.54 26.10
C SER A 168 15.62 24.87 26.20
N SER A 169 14.34 24.84 26.56
CA SER A 169 13.44 25.99 26.59
C SER A 169 13.29 26.53 28.04
N PRO A 170 13.75 27.74 28.33
CA PRO A 170 13.51 28.37 29.63
C PRO A 170 12.02 28.47 29.97
N TRP A 171 11.19 28.79 29.00
CA TRP A 171 9.74 28.92 29.17
C TRP A 171 9.10 27.59 29.61
N PHE A 172 9.37 26.48 28.90
CA PHE A 172 8.84 25.17 29.28
C PHE A 172 9.38 24.69 30.65
N MET A 173 10.63 24.99 30.94
CA MET A 173 11.23 24.63 32.24
C MET A 173 10.60 25.40 33.43
N SER A 174 10.07 26.60 33.20
CA SER A 174 9.34 27.38 34.22
C SER A 174 7.87 26.97 34.37
N HIS A 175 7.25 26.37 33.33
CA HIS A 175 5.83 26.04 33.28
C HIS A 175 5.52 24.56 33.52
N GLY A 176 6.52 23.69 33.72
CA GLY A 176 6.25 22.28 33.90
C GLY A 176 7.41 21.45 34.43
N LYS A 177 7.13 20.20 34.75
CA LYS A 177 8.10 19.22 35.18
C LYS A 177 8.20 18.07 34.21
N VAL A 178 9.38 17.85 33.65
CA VAL A 178 9.69 16.67 32.85
C VAL A 178 10.01 15.52 33.80
N SER A 179 9.16 14.48 33.90
CA SER A 179 9.49 13.26 34.61
C SER A 179 10.33 12.35 33.72
N GLY A 180 11.30 11.61 34.28
CA GLY A 180 12.07 10.61 33.53
C GLY A 180 11.29 9.36 33.13
N ARG A 181 9.96 9.33 33.31
CA ARG A 181 9.03 8.26 32.90
C ARG A 181 8.36 8.61 31.57
N SER A 182 7.67 7.65 31.00
CA SER A 182 6.92 7.78 29.74
C SER A 182 5.66 8.67 29.82
N GLU A 183 5.46 9.40 30.90
CA GLU A 183 4.38 10.36 31.10
C GLU A 183 4.94 11.65 31.67
N ILE A 184 4.55 12.79 31.07
CA ILE A 184 4.80 14.11 31.63
C ILE A 184 3.48 14.64 32.16
N ILE A 185 3.41 14.91 33.46
CA ILE A 185 2.33 15.69 34.05
C ILE A 185 2.86 17.11 34.14
N TRP A 186 2.30 18.02 33.33
CA TRP A 186 2.89 19.34 33.17
C TRP A 186 2.69 20.21 34.39
N THR A 187 1.52 20.25 34.92
CA THR A 187 1.27 20.91 36.22
C THR A 187 0.32 20.08 37.03
N PRO A 188 0.50 19.97 38.35
CA PRO A 188 -0.49 19.32 39.20
C PRO A 188 -1.87 19.96 39.11
N ASP A 189 -1.93 21.28 38.93
CA ASP A 189 -3.17 22.06 38.91
C ASP A 189 -3.86 21.98 37.55
N LYS A 190 -3.11 22.05 36.44
CA LYS A 190 -3.66 21.99 35.08
C LYS A 190 -3.87 20.57 34.54
N ARG A 191 -3.35 19.54 35.21
CA ARG A 191 -3.54 18.10 34.89
C ARG A 191 -3.37 17.75 33.41
N ILE A 192 -2.37 18.35 32.78
CA ILE A 192 -2.01 18.11 31.38
C ILE A 192 -0.95 16.99 31.36
N GLU A 193 -1.14 16.00 30.48
CA GLU A 193 -0.21 14.87 30.34
C GLU A 193 0.18 14.64 28.87
N LEU A 194 1.44 14.24 28.67
CA LEU A 194 1.91 13.64 27.42
C LEU A 194 2.09 12.14 27.66
N VAL A 195 1.58 11.35 26.73
CA VAL A 195 1.64 9.88 26.84
C VAL A 195 2.18 9.27 25.56
N VAL A 196 2.90 8.17 25.70
CA VAL A 196 3.40 7.37 24.57
C VAL A 196 2.81 5.97 24.61
N GLY A 197 2.56 5.40 23.43
CA GLY A 197 2.00 4.07 23.34
C GLY A 197 2.01 3.47 21.95
N SER A 198 1.55 2.22 21.87
CA SER A 198 1.48 1.45 20.60
C SER A 198 0.08 0.97 20.26
N SER A 199 -0.94 1.40 21.00
CA SER A 199 -2.31 0.92 20.81
C SER A 199 -3.36 1.91 21.32
N ASN A 200 -4.64 1.61 21.04
CA ASN A 200 -5.80 2.40 21.48
C ASN A 200 -5.91 2.55 23.01
N ASN A 201 -5.28 1.66 23.78
CA ASN A 201 -5.35 1.71 25.25
C ASN A 201 -4.83 3.02 25.84
N VAL A 202 -3.94 3.69 25.10
CA VAL A 202 -3.34 4.97 25.51
C VAL A 202 -4.34 6.13 25.46
N ILE A 203 -5.38 6.04 24.64
CA ILE A 203 -6.35 7.13 24.44
C ILE A 203 -7.71 6.87 25.09
N ILE A 204 -7.98 5.64 25.53
CA ILE A 204 -9.26 5.27 26.14
C ILE A 204 -9.48 6.00 27.47
N GLY A 205 -10.62 6.67 27.61
CA GLY A 205 -11.01 7.38 28.82
C GLY A 205 -10.34 8.73 29.04
N ARG A 206 -9.55 9.25 28.09
CA ARG A 206 -8.81 10.50 28.18
C ARG A 206 -9.44 11.63 27.35
N ALA A 207 -9.30 12.89 27.79
CA ALA A 207 -9.63 14.05 27.00
C ALA A 207 -8.47 14.39 26.04
N LEU A 208 -8.52 13.83 24.84
CA LEU A 208 -7.43 13.89 23.87
C LEU A 208 -7.46 15.20 23.09
N TYR A 209 -6.45 16.06 23.30
CA TYR A 209 -6.35 17.36 22.65
C TYR A 209 -5.49 17.36 21.39
N ALA A 210 -4.35 16.65 21.43
CA ALA A 210 -3.52 16.45 20.26
C ALA A 210 -3.03 15.00 20.20
N ASN A 211 -2.91 14.46 19.00
CA ASN A 211 -2.38 13.13 18.76
C ASN A 211 -1.38 13.16 17.62
N PHE A 212 -0.33 12.37 17.78
CA PHE A 212 0.58 12.03 16.69
C PHE A 212 0.65 10.52 16.57
N THR A 213 0.21 9.99 15.42
CA THR A 213 0.36 8.57 15.05
C THR A 213 1.39 8.47 13.94
N ASP A 214 2.52 7.83 14.23
CA ASP A 214 3.62 7.63 13.27
C ASP A 214 3.60 6.21 12.70
N GLU A 215 4.14 6.05 11.49
CA GLU A 215 4.32 4.79 10.77
C GLU A 215 3.01 3.98 10.61
N VAL A 216 1.91 4.66 10.25
CA VAL A 216 0.58 4.04 10.11
C VAL A 216 0.49 3.00 8.99
N ASN A 217 1.39 3.03 8.01
CA ASN A 217 1.45 2.02 6.94
C ASN A 217 2.09 0.71 7.41
N PHE A 218 2.80 0.73 8.54
CA PHE A 218 3.52 -0.42 9.06
C PHE A 218 2.76 -1.04 10.22
N GLY A 219 2.53 -2.35 10.18
CA GLY A 219 1.86 -3.08 11.25
C GLY A 219 2.86 -3.84 12.12
N ALA A 220 2.56 -3.96 13.41
CA ALA A 220 3.31 -4.83 14.26
C ALA A 220 2.99 -6.30 13.92
N MET A 221 3.96 -7.03 13.40
CA MET A 221 4.01 -8.50 13.37
C MET A 221 2.88 -9.26 12.63
N THR A 222 2.12 -8.65 11.73
CA THR A 222 1.21 -9.41 10.87
C THR A 222 1.43 -9.04 9.41
N SER A 223 1.51 -10.03 8.54
CA SER A 223 1.52 -9.86 7.08
C SER A 223 0.13 -9.53 6.50
N ASP A 224 -0.90 -9.52 7.34
CA ASP A 224 -2.28 -9.27 6.92
C ASP A 224 -2.57 -7.77 6.80
N VAL A 225 -2.39 -7.24 5.60
CA VAL A 225 -2.56 -5.82 5.27
C VAL A 225 -3.97 -5.31 5.58
N GLU A 226 -5.01 -6.12 5.38
CA GLU A 226 -6.39 -5.72 5.66
C GLU A 226 -6.66 -5.61 7.17
N LYS A 227 -6.08 -6.49 7.98
CA LYS A 227 -6.16 -6.35 9.44
C LYS A 227 -5.42 -5.10 9.91
N ILE A 228 -4.26 -4.79 9.31
CA ILE A 228 -3.54 -3.54 9.58
C ILE A 228 -4.40 -2.34 9.23
N LYS A 229 -4.97 -2.29 8.02
CA LYS A 229 -5.85 -1.20 7.57
C LYS A 229 -7.06 -1.04 8.48
N ALA A 230 -7.74 -2.13 8.82
CA ALA A 230 -8.90 -2.11 9.72
C ALA A 230 -8.53 -1.59 11.12
N LYS A 231 -7.40 -2.03 11.67
CA LYS A 231 -6.87 -1.59 12.96
C LYS A 231 -6.52 -0.09 12.95
N GLN A 232 -5.83 0.39 11.91
CA GLN A 232 -5.46 1.79 11.80
C GLN A 232 -6.68 2.69 11.57
N LYS A 233 -7.62 2.27 10.73
CA LYS A 233 -8.90 2.96 10.55
C LYS A 233 -9.65 3.09 11.86
N HIS A 234 -9.71 2.03 12.66
CA HIS A 234 -10.36 2.02 13.96
C HIS A 234 -9.64 2.96 14.93
N LEU A 235 -8.30 2.92 15.00
CA LEU A 235 -7.51 3.83 15.85
C LEU A 235 -7.80 5.30 15.53
N ILE A 236 -7.67 5.67 14.25
CA ILE A 236 -7.89 7.06 13.82
C ILE A 236 -9.32 7.51 14.10
N SER A 237 -10.32 6.66 13.83
CA SER A 237 -11.71 6.97 14.13
C SER A 237 -11.95 7.18 15.64
N GLN A 238 -11.28 6.43 16.48
CA GLN A 238 -11.36 6.61 17.94
C GLN A 238 -10.68 7.89 18.41
N VAL A 239 -9.52 8.24 17.84
CA VAL A 239 -8.85 9.52 18.08
C VAL A 239 -9.78 10.68 17.74
N ASP A 240 -10.31 10.69 16.52
CA ASP A 240 -11.21 11.75 16.05
C ASP A 240 -12.46 11.87 16.94
N ALA A 241 -13.09 10.74 17.30
CA ALA A 241 -14.26 10.73 18.17
C ALA A 241 -13.96 11.28 19.57
N ARG A 242 -12.77 10.98 20.14
CA ARG A 242 -12.35 11.52 21.44
C ARG A 242 -12.11 13.02 21.40
N MET A 243 -11.46 13.51 20.36
CA MET A 243 -11.24 14.93 20.15
C MET A 243 -12.56 15.69 20.00
N GLN A 244 -13.45 15.20 19.14
CA GLN A 244 -14.76 15.83 18.90
C GLN A 244 -15.64 15.85 20.16
N SER A 245 -15.76 14.71 20.86
CA SER A 245 -16.67 14.61 22.01
C SER A 245 -16.26 15.49 23.19
N ARG A 246 -15.00 15.93 23.29
CA ARG A 246 -14.49 16.67 24.43
C ARG A 246 -14.19 18.14 24.13
N PHE A 247 -13.81 18.47 22.88
CA PHE A 247 -13.28 19.80 22.56
C PHE A 247 -14.04 20.53 21.45
N MET A 248 -15.06 19.91 20.85
CA MET A 248 -15.83 20.56 19.79
C MET A 248 -16.76 21.63 20.38
N LYS A 249 -16.64 22.86 19.89
CA LYS A 249 -17.49 24.01 20.24
C LYS A 249 -18.25 24.47 19.00
N GLY A 250 -19.54 24.16 18.92
CA GLY A 250 -20.31 24.40 17.70
C GLY A 250 -19.74 23.68 16.50
N THR A 251 -19.24 24.39 15.52
CA THR A 251 -18.57 23.84 14.32
C THR A 251 -17.06 23.87 14.39
N TYR A 252 -16.48 24.43 15.44
CA TYR A 252 -15.03 24.59 15.59
C TYR A 252 -14.44 23.50 16.48
N LEU A 253 -13.35 22.89 15.99
CA LEU A 253 -12.59 21.88 16.70
C LEU A 253 -11.10 22.33 16.80
N PRO A 254 -10.62 22.74 17.99
CA PRO A 254 -9.26 23.28 18.16
C PRO A 254 -8.17 22.24 18.24
N THR A 255 -8.53 20.96 18.22
CA THR A 255 -7.62 19.82 18.36
C THR A 255 -6.90 19.51 17.06
N LEU A 256 -5.78 18.78 17.13
CA LEU A 256 -5.03 18.37 15.95
C LEU A 256 -4.67 16.87 16.02
N ASN A 257 -5.17 16.12 15.06
CA ASN A 257 -4.80 14.73 14.81
C ASN A 257 -3.72 14.68 13.70
N ILE A 258 -2.50 14.30 14.05
CA ILE A 258 -1.36 14.23 13.13
C ILE A 258 -1.10 12.77 12.80
N ILE A 259 -1.09 12.45 11.51
CA ILE A 259 -0.91 11.11 10.98
C ILE A 259 0.30 11.15 10.05
N ALA A 260 1.32 10.36 10.34
CA ALA A 260 2.51 10.30 9.50
C ALA A 260 2.85 8.87 9.11
N SER A 261 3.39 8.70 7.91
CA SER A 261 4.05 7.48 7.48
C SER A 261 4.93 7.74 6.27
N SER A 262 5.94 6.91 6.09
CA SER A 262 6.66 6.82 4.82
C SER A 262 5.79 6.09 3.79
N LYS A 263 6.05 6.30 2.50
CA LYS A 263 5.42 5.55 1.42
C LYS A 263 5.84 4.08 1.52
N SER A 264 4.95 3.19 1.16
CA SER A 264 5.24 1.76 1.08
C SER A 264 4.75 1.19 -0.24
N SER A 265 3.46 0.96 -0.38
CA SER A 265 2.81 0.54 -1.64
C SER A 265 1.73 1.56 -2.00
N ASP A 266 1.34 1.60 -3.26
CA ASP A 266 0.26 2.44 -3.78
C ASP A 266 -1.13 2.13 -3.17
N GLN A 267 -1.22 1.03 -2.44
CA GLN A 267 -2.44 0.59 -1.77
C GLN A 267 -2.31 0.60 -0.24
N SER A 268 -1.36 1.37 0.28
CA SER A 268 -1.18 1.53 1.72
C SER A 268 -2.43 2.14 2.39
N PHE A 269 -2.54 1.95 3.70
CA PHE A 269 -3.63 2.55 4.48
C PHE A 269 -3.68 4.07 4.28
N LEU A 270 -2.53 4.73 4.34
CA LEU A 270 -2.46 6.18 4.28
C LEU A 270 -2.83 6.72 2.89
N ASP A 271 -2.40 6.06 1.81
CA ASP A 271 -2.78 6.46 0.45
C ASP A 271 -4.29 6.34 0.23
N THR A 272 -4.91 5.23 0.64
CA THR A 272 -6.36 5.05 0.61
C THR A 272 -7.10 6.12 1.45
N TYR A 273 -6.55 6.45 2.63
CA TYR A 273 -7.13 7.47 3.51
C TYR A 273 -7.03 8.88 2.91
N ILE A 274 -5.90 9.20 2.27
CA ILE A 274 -5.69 10.46 1.54
C ILE A 274 -6.69 10.60 0.39
N GLU A 275 -6.87 9.56 -0.42
CA GLU A 275 -7.84 9.56 -1.53
C GLU A 275 -9.26 9.80 -1.04
N MET A 276 -9.66 9.13 0.04
CA MET A 276 -10.96 9.34 0.67
C MET A 276 -11.13 10.79 1.14
N LYS A 277 -10.11 11.39 1.77
CA LYS A 277 -10.17 12.79 2.22
C LYS A 277 -10.23 13.78 1.06
N LYS A 278 -9.48 13.52 -0.03
CA LYS A 278 -9.53 14.32 -1.27
C LYS A 278 -10.90 14.21 -1.95
N LYS A 279 -11.45 13.01 -2.07
CA LYS A 279 -12.78 12.76 -2.67
C LYS A 279 -13.91 13.46 -1.91
N ASN A 280 -13.79 13.53 -0.59
CA ASN A 280 -14.78 14.20 0.28
C ASN A 280 -14.53 15.71 0.42
N GLU A 281 -13.58 16.29 -0.33
CA GLU A 281 -13.22 17.72 -0.30
C GLU A 281 -13.05 18.28 1.12
N SER A 282 -12.37 17.53 1.99
CA SER A 282 -12.22 17.90 3.41
C SER A 282 -11.45 19.20 3.57
N LYS A 283 -12.15 20.25 4.02
CA LYS A 283 -11.56 21.58 4.27
C LYS A 283 -10.75 21.65 5.58
N THR A 284 -10.95 20.70 6.48
CA THR A 284 -10.31 20.66 7.80
C THR A 284 -9.09 19.73 7.84
N THR A 285 -8.72 19.12 6.69
CA THR A 285 -7.55 18.27 6.57
C THR A 285 -6.47 18.94 5.73
N LEU A 286 -5.27 19.05 6.28
CA LEU A 286 -4.08 19.47 5.54
C LEU A 286 -3.25 18.22 5.18
N ILE A 287 -2.96 18.04 3.90
CA ILE A 287 -2.16 16.93 3.39
C ILE A 287 -0.85 17.49 2.88
N ILE A 288 0.26 16.94 3.38
CA ILE A 288 1.62 17.21 2.90
C ILE A 288 2.15 15.90 2.34
N ASP A 289 2.33 15.86 1.04
CA ASP A 289 2.82 14.72 0.27
C ASP A 289 3.81 15.25 -0.77
N GLU A 290 5.06 15.41 -0.35
CA GLU A 290 6.05 16.16 -1.11
C GLU A 290 7.35 15.36 -1.27
N PRO A 291 8.06 15.54 -2.39
CA PRO A 291 9.40 14.99 -2.57
C PRO A 291 10.44 15.72 -1.70
N GLN A 292 11.58 15.07 -1.50
CA GLN A 292 12.65 15.60 -0.64
C GLN A 292 13.08 17.02 -1.02
N TRP A 293 13.28 17.32 -2.30
CA TRP A 293 13.81 18.60 -2.78
C TRP A 293 12.85 19.78 -2.65
N VAL A 294 11.55 19.54 -2.41
CA VAL A 294 10.58 20.61 -2.14
C VAL A 294 10.68 21.09 -0.69
N ILE A 295 10.87 20.16 0.24
CA ILE A 295 11.00 20.49 1.67
C ILE A 295 12.44 20.88 1.99
N ARG A 296 13.39 20.10 1.49
CA ARG A 296 14.82 20.33 1.63
C ARG A 296 15.36 21.10 0.43
N THR A 297 15.15 22.39 0.44
CA THR A 297 15.59 23.28 -0.66
C THR A 297 17.12 23.31 -0.85
N ASP A 298 17.89 22.86 0.16
CA ASP A 298 19.33 22.63 0.05
C ASP A 298 19.69 21.49 -0.92
N LYS A 299 18.74 20.62 -1.23
CA LYS A 299 18.87 19.52 -2.18
C LYS A 299 18.30 19.82 -3.56
N ASP A 300 17.62 20.95 -3.75
CA ASP A 300 17.13 21.35 -5.06
C ASP A 300 18.26 21.94 -5.92
N SER A 301 18.18 21.78 -7.23
CA SER A 301 19.08 22.36 -8.20
C SER A 301 18.32 22.87 -9.44
N LYS A 302 18.95 23.80 -10.17
CA LYS A 302 18.40 24.29 -11.44
C LYS A 302 18.42 23.23 -12.53
N GLU A 303 19.47 22.40 -12.53
CA GLU A 303 19.60 21.29 -13.47
C GLU A 303 18.76 20.12 -12.98
N LYS A 304 17.91 19.63 -13.86
CA LYS A 304 16.96 18.52 -13.56
C LYS A 304 16.95 17.54 -14.73
N PHE A 305 16.70 16.29 -14.40
CA PHE A 305 16.44 15.23 -15.39
C PHE A 305 14.99 14.74 -15.27
N TYR A 306 14.53 14.05 -16.29
CA TYR A 306 13.20 13.48 -16.31
C TYR A 306 13.22 12.01 -15.86
N VAL A 307 12.27 11.66 -15.01
CA VAL A 307 11.93 10.29 -14.66
C VAL A 307 10.51 10.02 -15.14
N ALA A 308 10.34 9.00 -15.97
CA ALA A 308 9.05 8.48 -16.36
C ALA A 308 8.57 7.54 -15.27
N VAL A 309 7.57 7.98 -14.51
CA VAL A 309 6.96 7.19 -13.44
C VAL A 309 6.00 6.19 -14.08
N GLY A 310 6.29 4.92 -13.85
CA GLY A 310 5.50 3.82 -14.35
C GLY A 310 4.17 3.65 -13.63
N ASN A 311 3.46 2.62 -14.02
CA ASN A 311 2.20 2.20 -13.41
C ASN A 311 2.12 0.67 -13.42
N LYS A 312 0.96 0.10 -13.12
CA LYS A 312 0.79 -1.37 -13.12
C LYS A 312 1.16 -2.06 -14.45
N PHE A 313 1.26 -1.31 -15.57
CA PHE A 313 1.56 -1.86 -16.90
C PHE A 313 2.88 -1.35 -17.48
N LEU A 314 3.44 -0.28 -16.94
CA LEU A 314 4.63 0.39 -17.45
C LEU A 314 5.68 0.43 -16.34
N ALA A 315 6.88 -0.04 -16.62
CA ALA A 315 8.01 0.11 -15.69
C ALA A 315 8.47 1.57 -15.64
N SER A 316 8.94 2.02 -14.46
CA SER A 316 9.53 3.35 -14.36
C SER A 316 10.92 3.38 -15.00
N GLU A 317 11.27 4.48 -15.65
CA GLU A 317 12.56 4.63 -16.31
C GLU A 317 13.07 6.08 -16.29
N ILE A 318 14.37 6.23 -16.42
CA ILE A 318 15.02 7.54 -16.49
C ILE A 318 15.20 7.92 -17.95
N LEU A 319 14.76 9.11 -18.34
CA LEU A 319 15.00 9.64 -19.66
C LEU A 319 16.46 10.10 -19.80
N PRO A 320 17.02 10.12 -21.02
CA PRO A 320 18.34 10.69 -21.25
C PRO A 320 18.49 12.09 -20.65
N LEU A 321 19.66 12.42 -20.08
CA LEU A 321 19.90 13.69 -19.40
C LEU A 321 19.61 14.93 -20.27
N ASN A 322 19.76 14.78 -21.59
CA ASN A 322 19.47 15.82 -22.59
C ASN A 322 18.09 15.64 -23.25
N ALA A 323 17.17 14.92 -22.60
CA ALA A 323 15.83 14.69 -23.12
C ALA A 323 15.12 16.01 -23.44
N SER A 324 14.66 16.13 -24.67
CA SER A 324 13.86 17.28 -25.12
C SER A 324 12.43 17.22 -24.57
N GLU A 325 11.75 18.36 -24.53
CA GLU A 325 10.32 18.39 -24.16
C GLU A 325 9.46 17.56 -25.14
N ALA A 326 9.87 17.46 -26.41
CA ALA A 326 9.17 16.61 -27.39
C ALA A 326 9.25 15.12 -27.00
N LEU A 327 10.40 14.64 -26.54
CA LEU A 327 10.53 13.28 -26.02
C LEU A 327 9.69 13.10 -24.73
N ALA A 328 9.67 14.09 -23.87
CA ALA A 328 8.83 14.09 -22.68
C ALA A 328 7.34 13.98 -23.03
N ASP A 329 6.88 14.68 -24.06
CA ASP A 329 5.47 14.60 -24.53
C ASP A 329 5.15 13.24 -25.13
N GLU A 330 6.10 12.58 -25.82
CA GLU A 330 5.94 11.21 -26.29
C GLU A 330 5.70 10.24 -25.14
N TYR A 331 6.44 10.36 -24.03
CA TYR A 331 6.26 9.53 -22.84
C TYR A 331 4.91 9.80 -22.15
N ARG A 332 4.47 11.07 -22.08
CA ARG A 332 3.11 11.40 -21.59
C ARG A 332 2.02 10.75 -22.45
N ALA A 333 2.21 10.76 -23.77
CA ALA A 333 1.28 10.10 -24.70
C ALA A 333 1.23 8.57 -24.53
N LYS A 334 2.34 7.96 -24.10
CA LYS A 334 2.41 6.52 -23.73
C LYS A 334 1.78 6.21 -22.36
N GLY A 335 1.33 7.20 -21.61
CA GLY A 335 0.68 7.03 -20.31
C GLY A 335 1.59 7.12 -19.10
N TYR A 336 2.82 7.61 -19.26
CA TYR A 336 3.72 7.90 -18.13
C TYR A 336 3.38 9.24 -17.47
N GLN A 337 3.51 9.27 -16.16
CA GLN A 337 3.63 10.53 -15.43
C GLN A 337 5.11 10.94 -15.42
N LEU A 338 5.43 12.18 -15.82
CA LEU A 338 6.81 12.66 -15.83
C LEU A 338 7.13 13.49 -14.58
N LEU A 339 8.23 13.15 -13.95
CA LEU A 339 8.78 13.83 -12.80
C LEU A 339 10.09 14.53 -13.17
N LYS A 340 10.23 15.81 -12.80
CA LYS A 340 11.51 16.54 -12.91
C LYS A 340 12.26 16.42 -11.59
N VAL A 341 13.39 15.74 -11.61
CA VAL A 341 14.23 15.44 -10.45
C VAL A 341 15.53 16.25 -10.51
N PRO A 342 15.98 16.88 -9.40
CA PRO A 342 17.26 17.57 -9.35
C PRO A 342 18.43 16.64 -9.67
N ILE A 343 19.42 17.15 -10.45
CA ILE A 343 20.54 16.35 -10.96
C ILE A 343 21.34 15.65 -9.85
N GLY A 344 21.39 16.23 -8.64
CA GLY A 344 22.10 15.65 -7.51
C GLY A 344 21.57 14.28 -7.04
N TYR A 345 20.38 13.85 -7.51
CA TYR A 345 19.82 12.54 -7.24
C TYR A 345 20.01 11.53 -8.38
N TYR A 346 20.68 11.93 -9.47
CA TYR A 346 20.77 11.12 -10.69
C TYR A 346 21.33 9.72 -10.41
N GLU A 347 22.44 9.61 -9.69
CA GLU A 347 23.06 8.32 -9.37
C GLU A 347 22.11 7.42 -8.56
N THR A 348 21.47 7.97 -7.53
CA THR A 348 20.53 7.20 -6.70
C THR A 348 19.33 6.67 -7.50
N PHE A 349 18.84 7.48 -8.46
CA PHE A 349 17.76 7.02 -9.34
C PHE A 349 18.26 6.01 -10.36
N ASN A 350 19.50 6.15 -10.84
CA ASN A 350 20.09 5.23 -11.80
C ASN A 350 20.37 3.86 -11.18
N ASP A 351 20.74 3.81 -9.90
CA ASP A 351 20.95 2.55 -9.17
C ASP A 351 19.63 1.78 -8.98
N ASN A 352 18.56 2.49 -8.57
CA ASN A 352 17.26 1.87 -8.41
C ASN A 352 16.14 2.92 -8.50
N VAL A 353 15.55 3.06 -9.68
CA VAL A 353 14.54 4.07 -9.97
C VAL A 353 13.28 3.92 -9.09
N GLU A 354 12.83 2.71 -8.83
CA GLU A 354 11.61 2.44 -8.06
C GLU A 354 11.81 2.79 -6.58
N LEU A 355 12.93 2.37 -6.00
CA LEU A 355 13.26 2.70 -4.62
C LEU A 355 13.46 4.22 -4.47
N ALA A 356 14.14 4.86 -5.41
CA ALA A 356 14.34 6.31 -5.40
C ALA A 356 13.03 7.09 -5.55
N LEU A 357 12.10 6.61 -6.39
CA LEU A 357 10.75 7.17 -6.48
C LEU A 357 10.03 7.10 -5.14
N THR A 358 10.10 5.97 -4.46
CA THR A 358 9.44 5.78 -3.15
C THR A 358 10.11 6.62 -2.06
N ASP A 359 11.43 6.50 -1.91
CA ASP A 359 12.14 7.06 -0.76
C ASP A 359 12.46 8.55 -0.90
N ILE A 360 12.72 9.02 -2.11
CA ILE A 360 13.13 10.41 -2.37
C ILE A 360 11.98 11.24 -2.90
N ALA A 361 11.28 10.73 -3.93
CA ALA A 361 10.18 11.45 -4.54
C ALA A 361 8.87 11.31 -3.77
N GLY A 362 8.74 10.31 -2.89
CA GLY A 362 7.50 10.05 -2.15
C GLY A 362 6.38 9.53 -3.06
N ILE A 363 6.73 8.83 -4.14
CA ILE A 363 5.77 8.26 -5.07
C ILE A 363 5.77 6.75 -4.88
N SER A 364 4.63 6.20 -4.48
CA SER A 364 4.46 4.75 -4.40
C SER A 364 4.42 4.16 -5.81
N THR A 365 5.23 3.12 -6.05
CA THR A 365 5.27 2.43 -7.33
C THR A 365 4.79 0.99 -7.17
N THR A 366 4.04 0.51 -8.15
CA THR A 366 3.49 -0.85 -8.15
C THR A 366 4.45 -1.91 -8.65
N SER A 367 5.56 -1.52 -9.31
CA SER A 367 6.33 -2.45 -10.14
C SER A 367 7.42 -3.23 -9.41
N ALA A 368 7.99 -2.71 -8.33
CA ALA A 368 9.24 -3.24 -7.77
C ALA A 368 9.15 -4.57 -7.02
N LEU A 369 7.97 -4.97 -6.52
CA LEU A 369 7.80 -6.18 -5.70
C LEU A 369 6.90 -7.23 -6.34
N LYS A 370 6.37 -6.98 -7.53
CA LYS A 370 5.36 -7.85 -8.15
C LYS A 370 5.98 -9.13 -8.69
N TYR A 371 5.32 -10.26 -8.40
CA TYR A 371 5.74 -11.56 -8.87
C TYR A 371 5.69 -11.70 -10.39
N ILE A 372 4.67 -11.08 -11.03
CA ILE A 372 4.48 -11.05 -12.49
C ILE A 372 4.41 -9.60 -12.96
N SER A 373 5.22 -9.25 -13.96
CA SER A 373 5.22 -7.93 -14.58
C SER A 373 3.93 -7.71 -15.40
N GLY A 374 3.27 -6.56 -15.17
CA GLY A 374 2.10 -6.16 -15.96
C GLY A 374 2.40 -5.99 -17.46
N VAL A 375 3.64 -5.58 -17.80
CA VAL A 375 4.11 -5.50 -19.19
C VAL A 375 4.06 -6.88 -19.84
N ARG A 376 4.63 -7.90 -19.18
CA ARG A 376 4.65 -9.27 -19.67
C ARG A 376 3.25 -9.87 -19.77
N LEU A 377 2.39 -9.55 -18.82
CA LEU A 377 1.00 -9.97 -18.86
C LEU A 377 0.25 -9.36 -20.05
N ASN A 378 0.48 -8.10 -20.40
CA ASN A 378 -0.14 -7.46 -21.56
C ASN A 378 0.31 -8.06 -22.89
N GLU A 379 1.54 -8.56 -22.99
CA GLU A 379 2.07 -9.19 -24.21
C GLU A 379 1.34 -10.50 -24.59
N ILE A 380 0.68 -11.15 -23.64
CA ILE A 380 -0.05 -12.40 -23.85
C ILE A 380 -1.57 -12.21 -23.97
N LYS A 381 -2.06 -10.98 -23.84
CA LYS A 381 -3.47 -10.65 -23.96
C LYS A 381 -3.87 -10.40 -25.40
N THR A 382 -5.10 -10.80 -25.77
CA THR A 382 -5.64 -10.60 -27.10
C THR A 382 -7.14 -10.27 -27.06
N ASP A 383 -7.60 -9.49 -28.04
CA ASP A 383 -9.02 -9.20 -28.28
C ASP A 383 -9.70 -10.23 -29.21
N ASN A 384 -8.94 -11.20 -29.75
CA ASN A 384 -9.46 -12.18 -30.74
C ASN A 384 -10.51 -13.14 -30.12
N TYR A 385 -10.57 -13.25 -28.79
CA TYR A 385 -11.61 -13.99 -28.09
C TYR A 385 -11.85 -13.38 -26.69
N THR A 386 -12.91 -13.79 -26.02
CA THR A 386 -13.31 -13.29 -24.70
C THR A 386 -13.56 -14.44 -23.74
N ASN A 387 -13.57 -14.13 -22.43
CA ASN A 387 -13.99 -15.07 -21.41
C ASN A 387 -15.35 -15.68 -21.76
N LEU A 388 -15.49 -16.99 -21.61
CA LEU A 388 -16.75 -17.68 -21.83
C LEU A 388 -17.79 -17.36 -20.76
N PHE A 389 -17.37 -16.96 -19.56
CA PHE A 389 -18.26 -16.30 -18.61
C PHE A 389 -18.50 -14.85 -19.04
N ASN A 390 -19.73 -14.37 -18.81
CA ASN A 390 -20.12 -12.99 -19.08
C ASN A 390 -19.95 -12.06 -17.87
N ARG A 391 -19.44 -12.59 -16.75
CA ARG A 391 -19.14 -11.89 -15.49
C ARG A 391 -17.88 -12.46 -14.84
N ASP A 392 -17.09 -11.60 -14.25
CA ASP A 392 -15.89 -12.00 -13.49
C ASP A 392 -16.23 -12.57 -12.11
N VAL A 393 -17.34 -12.09 -11.52
CA VAL A 393 -17.86 -12.58 -10.23
C VAL A 393 -19.32 -12.95 -10.37
N ILE A 394 -19.67 -14.15 -9.90
CA ILE A 394 -21.03 -14.65 -9.84
C ILE A 394 -21.41 -14.83 -8.38
N GLU A 395 -22.51 -14.20 -7.97
CA GLU A 395 -23.04 -14.35 -6.61
C GLU A 395 -24.19 -15.38 -6.65
N VAL A 396 -23.89 -16.61 -6.16
CA VAL A 396 -24.82 -17.72 -6.14
C VAL A 396 -24.54 -18.62 -4.92
N GLY A 397 -25.52 -18.78 -4.06
CA GLY A 397 -25.45 -19.62 -2.86
C GLY A 397 -26.14 -20.97 -2.97
N THR A 398 -26.14 -21.74 -1.88
CA THR A 398 -26.77 -23.06 -1.78
C THR A 398 -28.29 -23.04 -2.01
N GLY A 399 -28.95 -21.94 -1.68
CA GLY A 399 -30.41 -21.81 -1.78
C GLY A 399 -30.93 -21.28 -3.13
N ASP A 400 -30.02 -20.91 -4.07
CA ASP A 400 -30.42 -20.30 -5.32
C ASP A 400 -30.77 -21.35 -6.39
N ASP A 401 -31.78 -21.08 -7.22
CA ASP A 401 -32.09 -21.92 -8.40
C ASP A 401 -31.09 -21.73 -9.54
N LEU A 402 -30.35 -20.62 -9.54
CA LEU A 402 -29.36 -20.32 -10.57
C LEU A 402 -28.17 -21.29 -10.53
N GLN A 403 -27.75 -21.70 -11.73
CA GLN A 403 -26.54 -22.51 -11.96
C GLN A 403 -25.44 -21.65 -12.61
N TYR A 404 -24.17 -22.02 -12.47
CA TYR A 404 -23.06 -21.28 -13.09
C TYR A 404 -23.16 -21.25 -14.62
N SER A 405 -23.75 -22.29 -15.23
CA SER A 405 -24.06 -22.35 -16.67
C SER A 405 -24.97 -21.23 -17.17
N ASN A 406 -25.76 -20.60 -16.30
CA ASN A 406 -26.60 -19.47 -16.70
C ASN A 406 -25.80 -18.23 -17.08
N PHE A 407 -24.54 -18.16 -16.67
CA PHE A 407 -23.62 -17.05 -16.90
C PHE A 407 -22.56 -17.39 -17.95
N PHE A 408 -22.63 -18.59 -18.56
CA PHE A 408 -21.67 -19.10 -19.52
C PHE A 408 -22.22 -19.01 -20.95
N ASP A 409 -21.47 -18.41 -21.84
CA ASP A 409 -21.90 -18.13 -23.22
C ASP A 409 -21.28 -19.10 -24.23
N LEU A 410 -22.04 -20.10 -24.63
CA LEU A 410 -21.62 -21.11 -25.61
C LEU A 410 -21.43 -20.57 -27.03
N SER A 411 -22.00 -19.40 -27.36
CA SER A 411 -21.85 -18.81 -28.68
C SER A 411 -20.42 -18.30 -28.96
N LYS A 412 -19.65 -18.08 -27.90
CA LYS A 412 -18.27 -17.61 -27.98
C LYS A 412 -17.22 -18.72 -28.21
N VAL A 413 -17.64 -19.99 -28.24
CA VAL A 413 -16.72 -21.11 -28.41
C VAL A 413 -17.03 -21.88 -29.71
N SER A 414 -15.99 -22.10 -30.50
CA SER A 414 -16.13 -22.90 -31.74
C SER A 414 -16.23 -24.40 -31.42
N VAL A 415 -16.79 -25.17 -32.38
CA VAL A 415 -16.81 -26.66 -32.28
C VAL A 415 -15.38 -27.19 -32.19
N LYS A 416 -14.42 -26.58 -32.92
CA LYS A 416 -13.00 -26.94 -32.90
C LYS A 416 -12.40 -26.74 -31.50
N ASP A 417 -12.67 -25.60 -30.83
CA ASP A 417 -12.17 -25.34 -29.48
C ASP A 417 -12.76 -26.30 -28.44
N LYS A 418 -14.03 -26.71 -28.59
CA LYS A 418 -14.61 -27.71 -27.68
C LYS A 418 -13.90 -29.07 -27.75
N GLY A 419 -13.36 -29.42 -28.93
CA GLY A 419 -12.62 -30.67 -29.13
C GLY A 419 -11.20 -30.67 -28.56
N LYS A 420 -10.62 -29.50 -28.28
CA LYS A 420 -9.28 -29.39 -27.68
C LYS A 420 -9.27 -29.95 -26.26
N PRO A 421 -8.14 -30.56 -25.80
CA PRO A 421 -7.99 -31.00 -24.43
C PRO A 421 -8.20 -29.85 -23.45
N LEU A 422 -9.23 -29.96 -22.60
CA LEU A 422 -9.58 -28.98 -21.58
C LEU A 422 -9.22 -29.48 -20.20
N TYR A 423 -8.52 -28.66 -19.42
CA TYR A 423 -8.17 -28.90 -18.03
C TYR A 423 -8.88 -27.87 -17.17
N VAL A 424 -9.59 -28.33 -16.15
CA VAL A 424 -10.37 -27.47 -15.26
C VAL A 424 -9.81 -27.55 -13.85
N HIS A 425 -9.61 -26.42 -13.20
CA HIS A 425 -9.26 -26.38 -11.78
C HIS A 425 -10.35 -25.67 -10.98
N LEU A 426 -10.64 -26.24 -9.81
CA LEU A 426 -11.58 -25.72 -8.83
C LEU A 426 -10.78 -25.36 -7.57
N ASP A 427 -10.58 -24.10 -7.35
CA ASP A 427 -10.04 -23.59 -6.10
C ASP A 427 -11.20 -23.35 -5.14
N MET A 428 -11.30 -24.21 -4.11
CA MET A 428 -12.53 -24.41 -3.35
C MET A 428 -12.52 -23.66 -2.02
N SER A 429 -13.47 -22.77 -1.82
CA SER A 429 -13.80 -22.18 -0.51
C SER A 429 -15.25 -22.47 -0.13
N LYS A 430 -15.51 -22.60 1.17
CA LYS A 430 -16.88 -22.85 1.69
C LYS A 430 -17.52 -21.59 2.27
N THR A 431 -16.79 -20.83 3.06
CA THR A 431 -17.30 -19.66 3.80
C THR A 431 -16.28 -18.55 3.88
N GLY A 432 -16.73 -17.32 3.62
CA GLY A 432 -15.93 -16.10 3.78
C GLY A 432 -15.09 -15.72 2.58
N ASP A 433 -14.52 -16.68 1.87
CA ASP A 433 -13.76 -16.49 0.65
C ASP A 433 -14.59 -16.88 -0.59
N LYS A 434 -14.07 -16.58 -1.78
CA LYS A 434 -14.70 -16.98 -3.04
C LYS A 434 -14.16 -18.35 -3.47
N THR A 435 -14.85 -19.01 -4.38
CA THR A 435 -14.33 -20.17 -5.11
C THR A 435 -13.89 -19.72 -6.49
N GLY A 436 -12.66 -20.00 -6.87
CA GLY A 436 -12.14 -19.80 -8.22
C GLY A 436 -12.45 -21.01 -9.11
N ILE A 437 -12.91 -20.76 -10.34
CA ILE A 437 -13.07 -21.80 -11.36
C ILE A 437 -12.41 -21.32 -12.65
N ALA A 438 -11.44 -22.08 -13.16
CA ALA A 438 -10.83 -21.80 -14.45
C ALA A 438 -10.69 -23.04 -15.31
N GLY A 439 -10.63 -22.81 -16.62
CA GLY A 439 -10.36 -23.85 -17.60
C GLY A 439 -9.35 -23.39 -18.64
N VAL A 440 -8.45 -24.27 -19.03
CA VAL A 440 -7.38 -24.02 -19.99
C VAL A 440 -7.35 -25.11 -21.04
N TRP A 441 -7.26 -24.73 -22.31
CA TRP A 441 -6.96 -25.64 -23.40
C TRP A 441 -5.47 -25.77 -23.63
N ILE A 442 -5.00 -26.98 -23.98
CA ILE A 442 -3.73 -27.13 -24.69
C ILE A 442 -3.98 -26.77 -26.16
N ASP A 443 -3.29 -25.76 -26.68
CA ASP A 443 -3.49 -25.19 -28.00
C ASP A 443 -2.34 -25.49 -28.98
N GLY A 444 -1.34 -26.23 -28.53
CA GLY A 444 -0.20 -26.69 -29.32
C GLY A 444 0.95 -27.19 -28.46
N LYS A 445 1.96 -27.81 -29.11
CA LYS A 445 3.23 -28.15 -28.46
C LYS A 445 4.31 -27.20 -28.97
N LYS A 446 5.19 -26.74 -28.11
CA LYS A 446 6.35 -25.95 -28.51
C LYS A 446 7.32 -26.83 -29.29
N PRO A 447 7.82 -26.44 -30.48
CA PRO A 447 8.84 -27.21 -31.21
C PRO A 447 10.09 -27.35 -30.35
N SER A 448 10.67 -28.55 -30.34
CA SER A 448 11.97 -28.78 -29.70
C SER A 448 13.10 -28.42 -30.65
N SER A 449 14.16 -27.79 -30.12
CA SER A 449 15.37 -27.47 -30.87
C SER A 449 16.13 -28.73 -31.33
N ASP A 450 15.93 -29.88 -30.65
CA ASP A 450 16.73 -31.07 -30.78
C ASP A 450 16.00 -32.21 -31.50
N GLY A 451 14.80 -31.96 -32.05
CA GLY A 451 14.00 -32.96 -32.76
C GLY A 451 13.27 -33.98 -31.88
N GLU A 452 13.44 -33.92 -30.56
CA GLU A 452 12.67 -34.70 -29.60
C GLU A 452 11.30 -34.04 -29.34
N ALA A 453 10.30 -34.78 -28.92
CA ALA A 453 8.99 -34.21 -28.57
C ALA A 453 9.11 -33.27 -27.36
N SER A 454 8.91 -31.97 -27.58
CA SER A 454 8.94 -31.02 -26.49
C SER A 454 7.89 -31.34 -25.42
N ARG A 455 8.30 -31.29 -24.16
CA ARG A 455 7.40 -31.41 -23.01
C ARG A 455 6.73 -30.08 -22.65
N GLU A 456 6.83 -29.04 -23.50
CA GLU A 456 6.23 -27.73 -23.30
C GLU A 456 5.07 -27.53 -24.26
N ALA A 457 3.98 -26.93 -23.78
CA ALA A 457 2.79 -26.68 -24.56
C ALA A 457 2.45 -25.19 -24.58
N TYR A 458 1.71 -24.80 -25.64
CA TYR A 458 0.97 -23.55 -25.70
C TYR A 458 -0.39 -23.71 -25.05
N TYR A 459 -0.81 -22.74 -24.30
CA TYR A 459 -2.05 -22.73 -23.54
C TYR A 459 -2.96 -21.58 -23.98
N LYS A 460 -4.27 -21.82 -24.01
CA LYS A 460 -5.29 -20.79 -24.22
C LYS A 460 -6.26 -20.84 -23.05
N ALA A 461 -6.38 -19.75 -22.30
CA ALA A 461 -7.35 -19.64 -21.23
C ALA A 461 -8.77 -19.73 -21.82
N ALA A 462 -9.55 -20.71 -21.42
CA ALA A 462 -10.91 -20.88 -21.88
C ALA A 462 -11.86 -19.97 -21.12
N PHE A 463 -11.80 -20.02 -19.83
CA PHE A 463 -12.61 -19.22 -18.92
C PHE A 463 -11.96 -19.11 -17.55
N SER A 464 -12.33 -18.06 -16.82
CA SER A 464 -12.12 -17.92 -15.38
C SER A 464 -13.29 -17.16 -14.74
N VAL A 465 -13.61 -17.49 -13.51
CA VAL A 465 -14.68 -16.84 -12.74
C VAL A 465 -14.47 -17.03 -11.23
N SER A 466 -14.83 -16.03 -10.44
CA SER A 466 -14.97 -16.14 -8.99
C SER A 466 -16.43 -16.36 -8.62
N ILE A 467 -16.70 -17.33 -7.77
CA ILE A 467 -18.03 -17.60 -7.21
C ILE A 467 -18.06 -17.08 -5.78
N LYS A 468 -19.05 -16.28 -5.47
CA LYS A 468 -19.27 -15.72 -4.14
C LYS A 468 -20.63 -16.16 -3.60
N ALA A 469 -20.69 -16.53 -2.33
CA ALA A 469 -21.97 -16.76 -1.68
C ALA A 469 -22.63 -15.43 -1.28
N PRO A 470 -23.96 -15.30 -1.40
CA PRO A 470 -24.70 -14.20 -0.80
C PRO A 470 -24.51 -14.20 0.74
N LYS A 471 -24.66 -13.02 1.35
CA LYS A 471 -24.48 -12.88 2.80
C LYS A 471 -25.39 -13.84 3.58
N GLY A 472 -24.78 -14.69 4.41
CA GLY A 472 -25.51 -15.70 5.22
C GLY A 472 -25.73 -17.04 4.52
N TYR A 473 -25.18 -17.22 3.32
CA TYR A 473 -25.24 -18.49 2.57
C TYR A 473 -23.82 -19.05 2.37
N GLU A 474 -23.76 -20.33 1.95
CA GLU A 474 -22.52 -21.03 1.61
C GLU A 474 -22.41 -21.24 0.10
N ILE A 475 -21.18 -21.42 -0.41
CA ILE A 475 -20.93 -21.82 -1.79
C ILE A 475 -21.30 -23.32 -1.95
N SER A 476 -22.06 -23.63 -2.99
CA SER A 476 -22.54 -24.98 -3.22
C SER A 476 -21.54 -25.83 -3.98
N PHE A 477 -20.95 -26.82 -3.34
CA PHE A 477 -20.08 -27.81 -4.00
C PHE A 477 -20.81 -28.65 -5.06
N GLU A 478 -22.10 -28.86 -4.89
CA GLU A 478 -22.93 -29.52 -5.88
C GLU A 478 -23.02 -28.72 -7.18
N LYS A 479 -23.13 -27.38 -7.09
CA LYS A 479 -23.14 -26.52 -8.28
C LYS A 479 -21.80 -26.54 -9.02
N ASN A 480 -20.68 -26.64 -8.31
CA ASN A 480 -19.36 -26.83 -8.91
C ASN A 480 -19.32 -28.14 -9.73
N ARG A 481 -19.77 -29.25 -9.13
CA ARG A 481 -19.91 -30.54 -9.80
C ARG A 481 -20.84 -30.45 -11.02
N ASN A 482 -22.01 -29.85 -10.86
CA ASN A 482 -23.02 -29.72 -11.92
C ASN A 482 -22.48 -28.91 -13.09
N PHE A 483 -21.67 -27.89 -12.83
CA PHE A 483 -21.03 -27.11 -13.90
C PHE A 483 -20.05 -27.96 -14.72
N VAL A 484 -19.18 -28.74 -14.07
CA VAL A 484 -18.23 -29.63 -14.77
C VAL A 484 -18.99 -30.67 -15.60
N ARG A 485 -20.05 -31.28 -15.06
CA ARG A 485 -20.93 -32.22 -15.78
C ARG A 485 -21.61 -31.57 -16.98
N TRP A 486 -22.08 -30.33 -16.80
CA TRP A 486 -22.70 -29.56 -17.86
C TRP A 486 -21.72 -29.27 -19.01
N LEU A 487 -20.49 -28.87 -18.71
CA LEU A 487 -19.45 -28.70 -19.74
C LEU A 487 -19.24 -29.96 -20.58
N LYS A 488 -19.15 -31.14 -19.94
CA LYS A 488 -19.03 -32.42 -20.65
C LYS A 488 -20.25 -32.69 -21.55
N LYS A 489 -21.47 -32.39 -21.07
CA LYS A 489 -22.70 -32.50 -21.85
C LYS A 489 -22.74 -31.54 -23.04
N GLN A 490 -22.09 -30.38 -22.98
CA GLN A 490 -21.97 -29.43 -24.08
C GLN A 490 -20.88 -29.79 -25.10
N GLY A 491 -20.21 -30.94 -24.92
CA GLY A 491 -19.22 -31.46 -25.85
C GLY A 491 -17.78 -30.95 -25.60
N PHE A 492 -17.48 -30.39 -24.47
CA PHE A 492 -16.09 -30.05 -24.10
C PHE A 492 -15.29 -31.31 -23.81
N ASN A 493 -14.09 -31.40 -24.37
CA ASN A 493 -13.16 -32.53 -24.18
C ASN A 493 -12.37 -32.36 -22.87
N ILE A 494 -13.05 -32.55 -21.72
CA ILE A 494 -12.43 -32.43 -20.40
C ILE A 494 -11.53 -33.63 -20.17
N LYS A 495 -10.20 -33.40 -20.05
CA LYS A 495 -9.21 -34.43 -19.81
C LYS A 495 -9.01 -34.69 -18.33
N ALA A 496 -8.89 -33.64 -17.52
CA ALA A 496 -8.78 -33.75 -16.09
C ALA A 496 -9.47 -32.59 -15.37
N VAL A 497 -9.94 -32.86 -14.17
CA VAL A 497 -10.41 -31.85 -13.21
C VAL A 497 -9.46 -31.91 -12.01
N SER A 498 -8.88 -30.77 -11.62
CA SER A 498 -8.06 -30.65 -10.43
C SER A 498 -8.76 -29.81 -9.38
N CYS A 499 -8.55 -30.15 -8.11
CA CYS A 499 -9.08 -29.41 -6.97
C CYS A 499 -8.01 -29.31 -5.88
N ASP A 500 -8.07 -28.25 -5.07
CA ASP A 500 -7.21 -28.15 -3.90
C ASP A 500 -7.49 -29.29 -2.89
N THR A 501 -6.55 -29.51 -1.98
CA THR A 501 -6.61 -30.53 -0.93
C THR A 501 -7.66 -30.23 0.13
N TYR A 502 -7.86 -28.97 0.43
CA TYR A 502 -8.76 -28.53 1.52
C TYR A 502 -10.22 -28.56 1.08
N GLN A 503 -11.08 -29.20 1.88
CA GLN A 503 -12.55 -29.30 1.68
C GLN A 503 -13.03 -29.99 0.39
N SER A 504 -12.15 -30.53 -0.46
CA SER A 504 -12.52 -31.04 -1.80
C SER A 504 -12.76 -32.59 -1.86
N ALA A 505 -12.51 -33.35 -0.79
CA ALA A 505 -12.55 -34.81 -0.82
C ALA A 505 -13.91 -35.37 -1.32
N GLN A 506 -15.02 -34.82 -0.88
CA GLN A 506 -16.35 -35.26 -1.29
C GLN A 506 -16.63 -34.98 -2.77
N ILE A 507 -16.33 -33.79 -3.25
CA ILE A 507 -16.52 -33.44 -4.67
C ILE A 507 -15.60 -34.25 -5.58
N GLN A 508 -14.37 -34.53 -5.15
CA GLN A 508 -13.45 -35.34 -5.90
C GLN A 508 -13.99 -36.78 -6.09
N GLN A 509 -14.53 -37.39 -5.01
CA GLN A 509 -15.16 -38.70 -5.09
C GLN A 509 -16.35 -38.70 -6.03
N GLN A 510 -17.21 -37.68 -5.95
CA GLN A 510 -18.38 -37.55 -6.82
C GLN A 510 -18.01 -37.34 -8.28
N LEU A 511 -17.01 -36.50 -8.59
CA LEU A 511 -16.53 -36.31 -9.98
C LEU A 511 -15.87 -37.57 -10.54
N ARG A 512 -15.11 -38.36 -9.72
CA ARG A 512 -14.62 -39.66 -10.12
C ARG A 512 -15.76 -40.64 -10.45
N SER A 513 -16.83 -40.64 -9.65
CA SER A 513 -18.01 -41.46 -9.91
C SER A 513 -18.76 -41.03 -11.18
N ASP A 514 -18.66 -39.77 -11.58
CA ASP A 514 -19.21 -39.23 -12.84
C ASP A 514 -18.29 -39.54 -14.07
N GLY A 515 -17.17 -40.26 -13.86
CA GLY A 515 -16.25 -40.69 -14.91
C GLY A 515 -15.29 -39.57 -15.37
N PHE A 516 -14.91 -38.66 -14.48
CA PHE A 516 -13.84 -37.70 -14.73
C PHE A 516 -12.51 -38.20 -14.14
N GLU A 517 -11.41 -37.89 -14.80
CA GLU A 517 -10.09 -37.96 -14.19
C GLU A 517 -9.96 -36.78 -13.20
N VAL A 518 -9.74 -37.11 -11.90
CA VAL A 518 -9.69 -36.08 -10.85
C VAL A 518 -8.34 -36.14 -10.13
N LYS A 519 -7.64 -35.01 -10.12
CA LYS A 519 -6.32 -34.82 -9.47
C LYS A 519 -6.47 -33.90 -8.26
N THR A 520 -5.75 -34.21 -7.20
CA THR A 520 -5.58 -33.31 -6.08
C THR A 520 -4.36 -32.46 -6.32
N LEU A 521 -4.52 -31.14 -6.36
CA LEU A 521 -3.47 -30.19 -6.69
C LEU A 521 -3.59 -28.95 -5.79
N SER A 522 -2.65 -28.78 -4.87
CA SER A 522 -2.54 -27.54 -4.09
C SER A 522 -1.62 -26.58 -4.81
N VAL A 523 -2.15 -25.40 -5.14
CA VAL A 523 -1.44 -24.36 -5.88
C VAL A 523 -0.39 -23.68 -5.00
N ASP A 524 -0.65 -23.57 -3.70
CA ASP A 524 0.21 -22.92 -2.71
C ASP A 524 1.25 -23.84 -2.07
N ARG A 525 1.28 -25.13 -2.45
CA ARG A 525 2.22 -26.07 -1.86
C ARG A 525 3.66 -25.72 -2.21
N LEU A 526 4.46 -25.50 -1.17
CA LEU A 526 5.90 -25.31 -1.30
C LEU A 526 6.61 -26.65 -1.50
N GLU A 527 7.39 -26.75 -2.54
CA GLU A 527 8.29 -27.88 -2.80
C GLU A 527 9.76 -27.44 -2.63
N SER A 528 10.55 -28.30 -2.00
CA SER A 528 11.98 -28.03 -1.81
C SER A 528 12.73 -28.18 -3.12
N VAL A 529 13.55 -27.19 -3.46
CA VAL A 529 14.43 -27.26 -4.63
C VAL A 529 15.62 -28.17 -4.30
N PRO A 530 15.83 -29.26 -5.07
CA PRO A 530 16.95 -30.20 -4.82
C PRO A 530 18.29 -29.45 -4.78
N GLY A 531 19.08 -29.70 -3.74
CA GLY A 531 20.41 -29.10 -3.58
C GLY A 531 20.43 -27.70 -2.98
N THR A 532 19.27 -27.13 -2.62
CA THR A 532 19.17 -25.82 -2.00
C THR A 532 18.26 -25.85 -0.76
N ASN A 533 18.35 -24.81 0.07
CA ASN A 533 17.40 -24.60 1.19
C ASN A 533 16.14 -23.85 0.75
N GLN A 534 15.98 -23.60 -0.54
CA GLN A 534 14.87 -22.81 -1.07
C GLN A 534 13.63 -23.67 -1.30
N LYS A 535 12.48 -23.05 -1.10
CA LYS A 535 11.18 -23.62 -1.40
C LYS A 535 10.50 -22.79 -2.48
N VAL A 536 9.74 -23.44 -3.35
CA VAL A 536 9.05 -22.79 -4.47
C VAL A 536 7.66 -23.38 -4.65
N CYS A 537 6.69 -22.54 -4.97
CA CYS A 537 5.38 -22.96 -5.44
C CYS A 537 5.48 -23.32 -6.93
N LEU A 538 5.62 -24.62 -7.25
CA LEU A 538 5.81 -25.08 -8.63
C LEU A 538 4.70 -24.63 -9.59
N PRO A 539 3.38 -24.67 -9.23
CA PRO A 539 2.33 -24.18 -10.12
C PRO A 539 2.52 -22.72 -10.51
N TYR A 540 2.83 -21.86 -9.54
CA TYR A 540 3.08 -20.45 -9.79
C TYR A 540 4.36 -20.19 -10.59
N ALA A 541 5.43 -20.93 -10.33
CA ALA A 541 6.66 -20.83 -11.09
C ALA A 541 6.41 -21.19 -12.57
N TYR A 542 5.65 -22.28 -12.81
CA TYR A 542 5.28 -22.68 -14.16
C TYR A 542 4.38 -21.65 -14.86
N PHE A 543 3.41 -21.11 -14.15
CA PHE A 543 2.52 -20.06 -14.64
C PHE A 543 3.30 -18.81 -15.07
N LYS A 544 4.23 -18.35 -14.22
CA LYS A 544 5.12 -17.23 -14.54
C LYS A 544 5.92 -17.52 -15.81
N THR A 545 6.52 -18.71 -15.90
CA THR A 545 7.30 -19.11 -17.06
C THR A 545 6.45 -19.13 -18.34
N ALA A 546 5.22 -19.66 -18.27
CA ALA A 546 4.32 -19.70 -19.42
C ALA A 546 3.94 -18.27 -19.93
N ILE A 547 3.81 -17.30 -19.01
CA ILE A 547 3.58 -15.87 -19.38
C ILE A 547 4.84 -15.29 -20.04
N TYR A 548 6.01 -15.45 -19.41
CA TYR A 548 7.25 -14.81 -19.87
C TYR A 548 7.74 -15.39 -21.21
N GLU A 549 7.48 -16.66 -21.45
CA GLU A 549 7.77 -17.35 -22.73
C GLU A 549 6.64 -17.20 -23.76
N LYS A 550 5.60 -16.41 -23.47
CA LYS A 550 4.44 -16.20 -24.35
C LYS A 550 3.74 -17.50 -24.75
N ARG A 551 3.77 -18.52 -23.86
CA ARG A 551 3.10 -19.79 -24.05
C ARG A 551 1.66 -19.83 -23.59
N LEU A 552 1.19 -18.76 -22.91
CA LEU A 552 -0.19 -18.57 -22.51
C LEU A 552 -0.81 -17.45 -23.35
N ILE A 553 -2.00 -17.70 -23.88
CA ILE A 553 -2.86 -16.67 -24.47
C ILE A 553 -4.01 -16.41 -23.52
N LEU A 554 -4.24 -15.12 -23.20
CA LEU A 554 -5.28 -14.66 -22.30
C LEU A 554 -6.19 -13.64 -23.03
N TYR A 555 -7.48 -13.70 -22.78
CA TYR A 555 -8.44 -12.71 -23.29
C TYR A 555 -8.24 -11.36 -22.58
N ASN A 556 -8.51 -10.26 -23.32
CA ASN A 556 -8.23 -8.90 -22.87
C ASN A 556 -9.21 -8.42 -21.79
N LYS A 557 -10.50 -8.76 -21.92
CA LYS A 557 -11.55 -8.40 -20.96
C LYS A 557 -11.55 -9.35 -19.75
N CYS A 558 -10.72 -9.05 -18.76
CA CYS A 558 -10.57 -9.85 -17.52
C CYS A 558 -9.96 -8.96 -16.41
N ASP A 559 -10.67 -7.89 -16.04
CA ASP A 559 -10.11 -6.88 -15.13
C ASP A 559 -9.76 -7.47 -13.76
N LEU A 560 -10.66 -8.27 -13.16
CA LEU A 560 -10.40 -8.90 -11.87
C LEU A 560 -9.21 -9.87 -11.94
N LEU A 561 -9.17 -10.77 -12.91
CA LEU A 561 -8.05 -11.71 -13.09
C LEU A 561 -6.74 -10.95 -13.33
N THR A 562 -6.79 -9.86 -14.11
CA THR A 562 -5.62 -8.99 -14.34
C THR A 562 -5.10 -8.39 -13.04
N ASP A 563 -6.00 -7.83 -12.23
CA ASP A 563 -5.66 -7.22 -10.96
C ASP A 563 -5.13 -8.26 -9.95
N GLU A 564 -5.70 -9.47 -9.93
CA GLU A 564 -5.19 -10.58 -9.14
C GLU A 564 -3.76 -11.00 -9.57
N ILE A 565 -3.50 -11.17 -10.87
CA ILE A 565 -2.17 -11.56 -11.38
C ILE A 565 -1.12 -10.48 -11.07
N ILE A 566 -1.44 -9.21 -11.32
CA ILE A 566 -0.51 -8.10 -11.06
C ILE A 566 -0.33 -7.88 -9.55
N GLY A 567 -1.34 -8.23 -8.76
CA GLY A 567 -1.30 -8.14 -7.31
C GLY A 567 -0.34 -9.12 -6.64
N LEU A 568 0.04 -10.22 -7.31
CA LEU A 568 0.88 -11.26 -6.70
C LEU A 568 2.25 -10.76 -6.25
N GLU A 569 2.64 -11.15 -5.05
CA GLU A 569 3.95 -10.88 -4.45
C GLU A 569 4.56 -12.19 -3.92
N LYS A 570 5.90 -12.28 -3.95
CA LYS A 570 6.59 -13.43 -3.39
C LYS A 570 6.97 -13.14 -1.95
N GLU A 571 6.46 -13.93 -1.03
CA GLU A 571 6.81 -13.86 0.39
C GLU A 571 8.23 -14.41 0.66
N PRO A 572 8.88 -13.99 1.76
CA PRO A 572 10.23 -14.45 2.11
C PRO A 572 10.34 -15.96 2.29
N ASP A 573 9.27 -16.66 2.66
CA ASP A 573 9.23 -18.11 2.84
C ASP A 573 9.01 -18.88 1.53
N GLY A 574 8.75 -18.15 0.43
CA GLY A 574 8.57 -18.69 -0.92
C GLY A 574 7.12 -18.82 -1.37
N HIS A 575 6.13 -18.55 -0.51
CA HIS A 575 4.72 -18.48 -0.92
C HIS A 575 4.47 -17.30 -1.86
N ILE A 576 3.46 -17.47 -2.71
CA ILE A 576 2.98 -16.40 -3.59
C ILE A 576 1.62 -15.95 -3.06
N GLU A 577 1.57 -14.73 -2.59
CA GLU A 577 0.39 -14.17 -1.95
C GLU A 577 -0.06 -12.87 -2.63
N HIS A 578 -1.30 -12.50 -2.36
CA HIS A 578 -1.81 -11.18 -2.70
C HIS A 578 -1.82 -10.34 -1.41
N PRO A 579 -1.04 -9.26 -1.31
CA PRO A 579 -0.87 -8.50 -0.06
C PRO A 579 -2.14 -7.82 0.44
N MET A 580 -3.16 -7.77 -0.41
CA MET A 580 -4.46 -7.18 -0.07
C MET A 580 -5.50 -8.27 0.07
N GLY A 581 -5.73 -8.71 1.30
CA GLY A 581 -6.87 -9.59 1.61
C GLY A 581 -8.24 -8.92 1.33
N GLY A 582 -9.32 -9.70 1.26
CA GLY A 582 -10.67 -9.21 1.08
C GLY A 582 -11.11 -9.04 -0.38
N THR A 583 -12.16 -8.22 -0.64
CA THR A 583 -12.80 -8.11 -1.95
C THR A 583 -11.92 -7.54 -3.07
N GLN A 584 -10.82 -6.89 -2.73
CA GLN A 584 -9.86 -6.32 -3.69
C GLN A 584 -8.53 -7.08 -3.71
N GLY A 585 -8.32 -8.05 -2.83
CA GLY A 585 -7.08 -8.78 -2.65
C GLY A 585 -7.25 -10.31 -2.77
N SER A 586 -8.30 -10.75 -3.46
CA SER A 586 -8.52 -12.16 -3.72
C SER A 586 -7.54 -12.68 -4.77
N LYS A 587 -7.16 -13.95 -4.69
CA LYS A 587 -6.37 -14.65 -5.71
C LYS A 587 -7.10 -15.89 -6.27
N ASP A 588 -8.40 -16.00 -6.05
CA ASP A 588 -9.19 -17.18 -6.38
C ASP A 588 -9.19 -17.51 -7.88
N GLN A 589 -9.30 -16.49 -8.76
CA GLN A 589 -9.25 -16.72 -10.21
C GLN A 589 -7.85 -17.09 -10.67
N VAL A 590 -6.82 -16.44 -10.13
CA VAL A 590 -5.44 -16.73 -10.51
C VAL A 590 -5.01 -18.09 -9.99
N ASP A 591 -5.42 -18.49 -8.77
CA ASP A 591 -5.18 -19.83 -8.23
C ASP A 591 -5.84 -20.89 -9.13
N ALA A 592 -7.09 -20.69 -9.51
CA ALA A 592 -7.78 -21.59 -10.41
C ALA A 592 -7.11 -21.65 -11.80
N LEU A 593 -6.69 -20.53 -12.37
CA LEU A 593 -6.00 -20.50 -13.67
C LEU A 593 -4.61 -21.16 -13.58
N CYS A 594 -3.86 -20.87 -12.54
CA CYS A 594 -2.56 -21.44 -12.24
C CYS A 594 -2.64 -22.97 -12.11
N GLY A 595 -3.61 -23.45 -11.32
CA GLY A 595 -3.87 -24.89 -11.15
C GLY A 595 -4.29 -25.57 -12.45
N SER A 596 -5.11 -24.92 -13.30
CA SER A 596 -5.48 -25.44 -14.61
C SER A 596 -4.29 -25.60 -15.54
N ILE A 597 -3.42 -24.59 -15.65
CA ILE A 597 -2.22 -24.60 -16.50
C ILE A 597 -1.24 -25.66 -16.00
N TYR A 598 -1.02 -25.74 -14.70
CA TYR A 598 -0.11 -26.74 -14.13
C TYR A 598 -0.65 -28.16 -14.33
N SER A 599 -1.96 -28.38 -14.14
CA SER A 599 -2.61 -29.66 -14.45
C SER A 599 -2.44 -30.03 -15.93
N ALA A 600 -2.58 -29.08 -16.84
CA ALA A 600 -2.37 -29.28 -18.28
C ALA A 600 -0.89 -29.62 -18.58
N SER A 601 0.05 -28.97 -17.92
CA SER A 601 1.49 -29.22 -18.13
C SER A 601 1.94 -30.63 -17.78
N LEU A 602 1.26 -31.26 -16.82
CA LEU A 602 1.54 -32.64 -16.41
C LEU A 602 0.97 -33.68 -17.41
N ASN A 603 0.18 -33.27 -18.39
CA ASN A 603 -0.53 -34.16 -19.30
C ASN A 603 -0.38 -33.72 -20.78
N ILE A 604 0.76 -33.20 -21.14
CA ILE A 604 1.04 -32.68 -22.51
C ILE A 604 0.91 -33.81 -23.56
N ASP A 605 1.12 -35.06 -23.20
CA ASP A 605 1.00 -36.20 -24.10
C ASP A 605 -0.43 -36.48 -24.55
N ASP A 606 -1.43 -35.92 -23.86
CA ASP A 606 -2.85 -35.96 -24.25
C ASP A 606 -3.16 -35.16 -25.51
N TYR A 607 -2.25 -34.27 -25.95
CA TYR A 607 -2.40 -33.48 -27.16
C TYR A 607 -2.01 -34.26 -28.40
N SER A 608 -2.97 -34.61 -29.24
CA SER A 608 -2.71 -35.19 -30.56
C SER A 608 -2.65 -34.06 -31.61
N TYR A 609 -1.63 -34.14 -32.48
CA TYR A 609 -1.27 -33.12 -33.49
C TYR A 609 -2.41 -32.68 -34.45
N ASN A 610 -3.56 -33.33 -34.41
CA ASN A 610 -4.67 -33.10 -35.34
C ASN A 610 -5.61 -31.95 -34.99
N TYR A 611 -5.37 -31.20 -33.90
CA TYR A 611 -6.30 -30.16 -33.41
C TYR A 611 -5.75 -28.72 -33.42
N GLY A 612 -4.51 -28.48 -33.87
CA GLY A 612 -3.91 -27.14 -33.76
C GLY A 612 -3.98 -26.30 -35.06
N GLU A 613 -4.53 -25.12 -35.02
CA GLU A 613 -3.95 -23.99 -35.73
C GLU A 613 -2.74 -23.53 -34.94
N ASP A 614 -1.65 -23.26 -35.63
CA ASP A 614 -0.39 -22.87 -35.04
C ASP A 614 -0.58 -21.55 -34.28
N VAL A 615 -0.52 -21.59 -32.95
CA VAL A 615 -0.63 -20.40 -32.10
C VAL A 615 0.51 -19.42 -32.39
N THR A 616 1.63 -19.91 -32.91
CA THR A 616 2.70 -19.06 -33.42
C THR A 616 2.20 -18.05 -34.44
N SER A 617 1.25 -18.38 -35.30
CA SER A 617 0.69 -17.45 -36.28
C SER A 617 -0.10 -16.29 -35.66
N ILE A 618 -0.68 -16.50 -34.50
CA ILE A 618 -1.43 -15.45 -33.75
C ILE A 618 -0.47 -14.53 -33.00
N LEU A 619 0.64 -15.06 -32.50
CA LEU A 619 1.66 -14.30 -31.78
C LEU A 619 2.62 -13.58 -32.74
N GLU A 620 2.94 -14.16 -33.89
CA GLU A 620 3.82 -13.59 -34.92
C GLU A 620 3.20 -12.33 -35.59
N ASN A 621 1.89 -12.27 -35.72
CA ASN A 621 1.19 -11.08 -36.24
C ASN A 621 1.26 -9.86 -35.28
N ASN A 622 1.71 -10.04 -34.04
CA ASN A 622 1.85 -8.98 -33.04
C ASN A 622 3.32 -8.54 -32.79
N THR A 623 4.30 -9.13 -33.49
CA THR A 623 5.72 -8.86 -33.19
C THR A 623 6.51 -8.41 -34.41
N ALA A 624 6.72 -7.10 -34.54
CA ALA A 624 7.82 -6.54 -35.33
C ALA A 624 9.07 -6.51 -34.44
N GLY A 625 10.02 -7.46 -34.64
CA GLY A 625 11.34 -7.38 -33.97
C GLY A 625 11.88 -8.68 -33.33
N GLU A 626 11.84 -9.80 -34.03
CA GLU A 626 12.04 -11.15 -33.45
C GLU A 626 13.42 -11.53 -32.88
N GLU A 627 14.54 -11.07 -33.44
CA GLU A 627 15.85 -11.54 -33.02
C GLU A 627 16.32 -10.94 -31.69
N ASN A 628 15.99 -9.67 -31.45
CA ASN A 628 16.35 -8.98 -30.21
C ASN A 628 15.53 -9.45 -29.00
N ILE A 629 14.32 -9.89 -29.23
CA ILE A 629 13.40 -10.37 -28.18
C ILE A 629 13.78 -11.77 -27.70
N ARG A 630 14.21 -12.67 -28.61
CA ARG A 630 14.68 -14.03 -28.25
C ARG A 630 15.91 -13.98 -27.35
N GLN A 631 16.84 -13.08 -27.64
CA GLN A 631 18.05 -12.89 -26.81
C GLN A 631 17.73 -12.29 -25.45
N GLN A 632 16.82 -11.30 -25.40
CA GLN A 632 16.36 -10.72 -24.13
C GLN A 632 15.52 -11.68 -23.29
N ILE A 633 14.71 -12.56 -23.92
CA ILE A 633 13.92 -13.59 -23.22
C ILE A 633 14.83 -14.67 -22.65
N SER A 634 15.86 -15.11 -23.38
CA SER A 634 16.84 -16.09 -22.89
C SER A 634 17.61 -15.53 -21.68
N VAL A 635 18.07 -14.27 -21.77
CA VAL A 635 18.77 -13.58 -20.68
C VAL A 635 17.84 -13.33 -19.49
N ALA A 636 16.59 -12.91 -19.73
CA ALA A 636 15.61 -12.72 -18.65
C ALA A 636 15.16 -14.02 -18.00
N PHE A 637 15.13 -15.12 -18.75
CA PHE A 637 14.85 -16.46 -18.23
C PHE A 637 16.00 -17.00 -17.39
N GLU A 638 17.25 -16.88 -17.86
CA GLU A 638 18.44 -17.23 -17.06
C GLU A 638 18.54 -16.33 -15.81
N GLN A 639 18.28 -15.05 -15.93
CA GLN A 639 18.22 -14.13 -14.78
C GLN A 639 17.04 -14.44 -13.86
N SER A 640 15.89 -14.85 -14.39
CA SER A 640 14.74 -15.26 -13.60
C SER A 640 14.98 -16.60 -12.89
N LEU A 641 15.60 -17.58 -13.56
CA LEU A 641 16.04 -18.83 -12.92
C LEU A 641 17.11 -18.54 -11.86
N GLN A 642 18.12 -17.74 -12.18
CA GLN A 642 19.11 -17.31 -11.19
C GLN A 642 18.48 -16.56 -10.03
N SER A 643 17.49 -15.67 -10.30
CA SER A 643 16.76 -14.96 -9.25
C SER A 643 15.83 -15.84 -8.44
N MET A 644 15.35 -16.95 -9.00
CA MET A 644 14.56 -17.96 -8.26
C MET A 644 15.43 -18.85 -7.36
N PHE A 645 16.70 -19.08 -7.75
CA PHE A 645 17.56 -20.05 -7.11
C PHE A 645 18.75 -19.46 -6.34
N THR A 646 18.95 -18.13 -6.35
CA THR A 646 20.02 -17.45 -5.59
C THR A 646 19.47 -16.66 -4.41
N PRO A 647 19.96 -16.89 -3.18
CA PRO A 647 19.66 -16.02 -2.03
C PRO A 647 20.08 -14.57 -2.31
N ASP A 648 19.36 -13.59 -1.74
CA ASP A 648 19.63 -12.17 -1.95
C ASP A 648 21.06 -11.76 -1.55
N SER A 649 21.66 -12.42 -0.53
CA SER A 649 23.06 -12.24 -0.14
C SER A 649 24.09 -12.68 -1.20
N VAL A 650 23.69 -13.51 -2.17
CA VAL A 650 24.55 -13.94 -3.28
C VAL A 650 24.38 -13.03 -4.50
N LYS A 651 23.24 -12.36 -4.63
CA LYS A 651 23.02 -11.38 -5.70
C LYS A 651 23.93 -10.14 -5.56
N GLU A 652 24.17 -9.67 -4.33
CA GLU A 652 25.11 -8.58 -4.07
C GLU A 652 26.55 -8.96 -4.43
N ALA A 653 26.98 -10.22 -4.16
CA ALA A 653 28.32 -10.70 -4.49
C ALA A 653 28.53 -10.89 -6.01
N TYR A 654 27.46 -11.18 -6.78
CA TYR A 654 27.56 -11.34 -8.23
C TYR A 654 27.48 -10.03 -9.02
N SER A 655 26.96 -8.95 -8.42
CA SER A 655 26.90 -7.64 -9.08
C SER A 655 28.23 -6.88 -9.06
N GLU A 656 29.14 -7.24 -8.16
CA GLU A 656 30.41 -6.53 -8.00
C GLU A 656 31.60 -7.13 -8.78
N ASP A 657 31.53 -8.40 -9.29
CA ASP A 657 32.72 -9.03 -9.86
C ASP A 657 32.45 -9.97 -11.06
N GLN A 658 32.23 -9.42 -12.22
CA GLN A 658 32.24 -10.20 -13.47
C GLN A 658 33.64 -10.69 -13.89
N ASN A 659 34.70 -10.41 -13.12
CA ASN A 659 36.09 -10.71 -13.50
C ASN A 659 36.92 -11.44 -12.43
N ASN A 660 36.34 -11.95 -11.35
CA ASN A 660 37.13 -12.64 -10.34
C ASN A 660 37.30 -14.14 -10.65
N PHE A 661 38.52 -14.52 -10.97
CA PHE A 661 38.99 -15.90 -10.99
C PHE A 661 39.60 -16.24 -9.64
N VAL A 662 39.25 -17.39 -9.06
CA VAL A 662 39.88 -17.89 -7.85
C VAL A 662 41.03 -18.81 -8.27
N ASP A 663 42.24 -18.46 -7.87
CA ASP A 663 43.45 -19.28 -8.12
C ASP A 663 43.56 -20.40 -7.07
N PHE A 664 43.38 -21.63 -7.47
CA PHE A 664 43.51 -22.83 -6.63
C PHE A 664 44.92 -23.45 -6.66
N GLY A 665 45.95 -22.66 -6.80
CA GLY A 665 47.32 -23.09 -6.54
C GLY A 665 48.02 -23.96 -7.62
N ASN A 666 47.36 -24.19 -8.78
CA ASN A 666 47.95 -24.96 -9.91
C ASN A 666 48.15 -24.11 -11.18
N GLY A 667 48.16 -22.79 -11.09
CA GLY A 667 48.47 -21.92 -12.21
C GLY A 667 47.45 -21.91 -13.37
N LYS A 668 46.23 -22.42 -13.17
CA LYS A 668 45.14 -22.34 -14.14
C LYS A 668 43.94 -21.70 -13.47
N ALA A 669 43.60 -20.48 -13.90
CA ALA A 669 42.37 -19.84 -13.55
C ALA A 669 41.21 -20.62 -14.16
N THR A 670 40.26 -21.06 -13.32
CA THR A 670 38.98 -21.62 -13.77
C THR A 670 37.86 -20.66 -13.44
N PRO A 671 36.87 -20.52 -14.32
CA PRO A 671 35.71 -19.73 -13.98
C PRO A 671 35.00 -20.34 -12.76
N TYR A 672 34.57 -19.47 -11.86
CA TYR A 672 33.86 -19.86 -10.64
C TYR A 672 32.58 -20.62 -10.99
N THR A 673 32.49 -21.89 -10.62
CA THR A 673 31.32 -22.75 -10.84
C THR A 673 30.41 -22.82 -9.61
N GLY A 674 30.14 -21.68 -8.99
CA GLY A 674 28.99 -21.56 -8.11
C GLY A 674 29.02 -22.22 -6.74
N SER A 675 30.15 -22.60 -6.17
CA SER A 675 30.21 -23.05 -4.76
C SER A 675 30.86 -21.98 -3.88
N VAL A 676 30.08 -21.33 -3.04
CA VAL A 676 30.55 -20.37 -2.03
C VAL A 676 30.42 -21.00 -0.66
N TYR A 677 31.43 -20.86 0.17
CA TYR A 677 31.32 -21.18 1.58
C TYR A 677 30.86 -19.95 2.36
N SER A 678 29.82 -20.10 3.19
CA SER A 678 29.47 -19.08 4.18
C SER A 678 30.57 -18.98 5.24
N ASN A 679 30.59 -17.91 5.99
CA ASN A 679 31.50 -17.73 7.13
C ASN A 679 31.41 -18.86 8.18
N ASP A 680 30.41 -19.71 8.11
CA ASP A 680 30.19 -20.88 8.99
C ASP A 680 30.61 -22.20 8.34
N GLY A 681 31.26 -22.20 7.16
CA GLY A 681 31.82 -23.36 6.50
C GLY A 681 30.80 -24.26 5.77
N ILE A 682 29.61 -23.76 5.45
CA ILE A 682 28.56 -24.50 4.74
C ILE A 682 28.65 -24.20 3.24
N LEU A 683 28.63 -25.24 2.43
CA LEU A 683 28.60 -25.16 0.97
C LEU A 683 27.25 -24.61 0.50
N ILE A 684 27.25 -23.47 -0.21
CA ILE A 684 26.06 -22.87 -0.79
C ILE A 684 26.17 -22.96 -2.32
N TRP A 685 25.15 -23.52 -2.94
CA TRP A 685 25.00 -23.61 -4.39
C TRP A 685 24.29 -22.38 -4.94
#